data_8f33fd82d36773ed491848e5a338456e
#
_entry.id   8f33fd82d36773ed491848e5a338456e
#
_cell.length_a   1.000
_cell.length_b   1.000
_cell.length_c   1.000
_cell.angle_alpha   90.00
_cell.angle_beta   90.00
_cell.angle_gamma   90.00
#
_symmetry.space_group_name_H-M   'P 1'
#
loop_
_entity.id
_entity.type
_entity.pdbx_description
1 polymer ?
#
loop_
_entity_poly.entity_id
_entity_poly.type
_entity_poly.pdbx_seq_one_letter_code
_entity_poly.pdbx_strand_id
1 'polypeptide(L)'
;MSEELYDEFGNLIGVPESDSSSDEAMEVNHTELAVRQPGLQEVFGEDVETIIATSDAKDISEPIVEPDTEQKFKVEEEHLPETFYSKDYLWNMTFLPSKVRNIALVGGLHSGKTTFLDQLIHETHDINHIQAKDYKPLRYTDNHIIEIKRGISIKTSSMSLLMPDLEQKSTVTHILDAPGHVDFVDEMAVAVRLADIAVLVVDAVEGLTKGLQLALDHILLTNTPICLNISKFDRLILELRLPPLDAYYKLRSIVHEINDYISSSEHVKNGSYTRQTTLSPALGNVCFSSSNLNSCFTLRSIAKRYLEKSKLDLDTLAPKLWGDIYYIDKKFTIKPPDKATHAKSRSFIKFVLEPIYKMVTATLTKSPKELKQYLEESHGISSIHPSKFKLDVQLLLKEVFFAFFGGVCPPFVDLIQHMPSPEDMNVDKFNLLYKGNTSDELLAHIEKCDPKGPVIAYVAKLVDSASAARFYAQVRVLSGTLKPGNSFLLLGENYSPEFTDDMKVQDVRRAFLSCSRYKIPVEGIPAGSIGLISGHDIDVFISKTATIFDQRLKSPTLEIFRPLDKISKPVFKIAVQPANPSELSKFTEGLKKLNRSYVGSEIRVEQGGEHVILGYGELYLDCLLHDLRLLYAKLDIKVSDPTARFSETCLDMSKVKLITESANMKNNLTMIAEPLEEDISRDIEAGVLVPSIPPRELAKRLRNDYGWDALAARSVWAFGPDETGTCMLLDDTLPEETDKARLAELKELIIQGFKWSTREGPLCDEPVRNIKFRIIGAQLSTNFLESNGAQIIQMSRKACYTAMMTATPRLLEPVYEIDILCFSSVLPALNKLLDRRRGKITNDVPVEGAPLYKVYGYVPVIDSVGLETDIRMYSRGQAMCQLVFSHWSVVPGDPLDEDCFIPVLKPAPIQSLSRDFTMKTRKMKGLDDEPSLKKYVDHEVFGKLKSAGIV
;
A
#
# COMPACT_ATOMS: atom_id res chain seq x y z
N MET A 1 27.10 -12.94 61.18
CA MET A 1 28.42 -12.45 60.74
C MET A 1 28.36 -12.24 59.23
N SER A 2 27.86 -11.09 58.87
CA SER A 2 27.79 -10.60 57.46
C SER A 2 27.36 -9.13 57.44
N GLU A 3 28.00 -8.27 58.27
CA GLU A 3 27.63 -6.86 58.36
C GLU A 3 28.81 -5.90 58.21
N GLU A 4 29.92 -6.33 57.61
CA GLU A 4 31.12 -5.48 57.50
C GLU A 4 31.62 -5.30 56.06
N LEU A 5 30.74 -5.34 55.06
CA LEU A 5 31.13 -5.23 53.64
C LEU A 5 30.76 -3.87 53.01
N TYR A 6 30.00 -3.05 53.72
CA TYR A 6 29.56 -1.73 53.22
C TYR A 6 29.72 -0.67 54.30
N ASP A 7 30.08 0.58 53.92
CA ASP A 7 30.12 1.72 54.80
C ASP A 7 28.69 2.22 55.15
N GLU A 8 28.58 3.20 56.07
CA GLU A 8 27.29 3.75 56.50
C GLU A 8 26.52 4.46 55.39
N PHE A 9 27.10 4.62 54.17
CA PHE A 9 26.51 5.20 52.99
C PHE A 9 26.25 4.18 51.86
N GLY A 10 26.51 2.87 52.09
CA GLY A 10 26.21 1.81 51.17
C GLY A 10 27.30 1.51 50.11
N ASN A 11 28.53 1.97 50.32
CA ASN A 11 29.65 1.71 49.41
C ASN A 11 30.45 0.48 49.87
N LEU A 12 30.90 -0.37 48.94
CA LEU A 12 31.67 -1.60 49.24
C LEU A 12 33.09 -1.24 49.66
N ILE A 13 33.53 -1.70 50.85
CA ILE A 13 34.86 -1.48 51.38
C ILE A 13 35.79 -2.62 50.91
N GLY A 14 36.64 -2.31 49.94
CA GLY A 14 37.87 -2.99 49.59
C GLY A 14 37.80 -4.44 49.17
N VAL A 15 37.99 -4.71 47.88
CA VAL A 15 38.38 -6.02 47.34
C VAL A 15 39.87 -5.93 46.98
N PRO A 16 40.77 -6.80 47.46
CA PRO A 16 42.17 -6.82 47.04
C PRO A 16 42.29 -7.36 45.61
N GLU A 17 43.04 -6.67 44.78
CA GLU A 17 43.46 -7.10 43.46
C GLU A 17 44.20 -8.44 43.53
N SER A 18 43.78 -9.42 42.76
CA SER A 18 44.57 -10.61 42.45
C SER A 18 44.87 -10.63 40.98
N ASP A 19 46.14 -10.55 40.65
CA ASP A 19 46.77 -10.79 39.37
C ASP A 19 46.30 -12.09 38.71
N SER A 20 45.96 -12.07 37.45
CA SER A 20 46.44 -13.09 36.45
C SER A 20 46.06 -12.75 35.01
N SER A 21 47.10 -12.46 34.24
CA SER A 21 47.48 -13.05 32.94
C SER A 21 46.57 -12.86 31.72
N SER A 22 47.14 -12.09 30.76
CA SER A 22 47.29 -12.39 29.32
C SER A 22 46.05 -12.74 28.51
N ASP A 23 45.68 -11.84 27.63
CA ASP A 23 45.41 -12.20 26.24
C ASP A 23 45.73 -11.03 25.29
N GLU A 24 46.48 -11.36 24.26
CA GLU A 24 47.06 -10.47 23.26
C GLU A 24 45.92 -9.85 22.41
N ALA A 25 45.84 -8.53 22.39
CA ALA A 25 45.06 -7.80 21.37
C ALA A 25 46.02 -7.09 20.41
N MET A 26 45.85 -7.37 19.14
CA MET A 26 46.57 -6.73 18.02
C MET A 26 46.49 -5.21 18.08
N GLU A 27 47.63 -4.57 18.21
CA GLU A 27 47.80 -3.14 17.98
C GLU A 27 47.59 -2.79 16.50
N VAL A 28 46.64 -1.96 16.21
CA VAL A 28 46.58 -1.22 14.95
C VAL A 28 47.27 0.11 15.14
N ASN A 29 48.44 0.24 14.53
CA ASN A 29 49.23 1.46 14.52
C ASN A 29 48.51 2.61 13.81
N HIS A 30 48.03 3.57 14.58
CA HIS A 30 47.78 4.92 14.09
C HIS A 30 48.94 5.81 14.54
N THR A 31 49.85 6.13 13.63
CA THR A 31 50.83 7.18 13.78
C THR A 31 50.16 8.54 13.61
N GLU A 32 49.63 9.07 14.67
CA GLU A 32 49.32 10.50 14.76
C GLU A 32 50.47 11.16 15.58
N LEU A 33 51.02 12.21 15.02
CA LEU A 33 52.03 13.07 15.65
C LEU A 33 51.44 13.66 16.93
N ALA A 34 51.70 13.02 18.05
CA ALA A 34 51.38 13.55 19.37
C ALA A 34 52.18 14.80 19.62
N VAL A 35 51.56 15.98 19.48
CA VAL A 35 52.07 17.19 20.08
C VAL A 35 52.06 17.00 21.58
N ARG A 36 53.24 16.89 22.19
CA ARG A 36 53.43 16.75 23.60
C ARG A 36 52.86 17.99 24.28
N GLN A 37 51.64 17.87 24.82
CA GLN A 37 51.10 18.94 25.71
C GLN A 37 51.96 18.98 26.98
N PRO A 38 52.42 20.14 27.43
CA PRO A 38 53.15 20.28 28.67
C PRO A 38 52.23 19.81 29.81
N GLY A 39 52.79 19.03 30.76
CA GLY A 39 52.03 18.55 31.91
C GLY A 39 51.43 19.72 32.71
N LEU A 40 50.27 19.52 33.31
CA LEU A 40 49.54 20.54 34.10
C LEU A 40 50.43 21.19 35.19
N GLN A 41 51.42 20.46 35.76
CA GLN A 41 52.38 20.95 36.71
C GLN A 41 53.43 21.88 36.06
N GLU A 42 53.80 21.67 34.79
CA GLU A 42 54.71 22.57 34.06
C GLU A 42 54.06 23.90 33.66
N VAL A 43 52.70 23.93 33.58
CA VAL A 43 51.97 25.13 33.18
C VAL A 43 51.48 25.97 34.38
N PHE A 44 51.16 25.30 35.52
CA PHE A 44 50.54 25.97 36.67
C PHE A 44 51.37 26.01 37.96
N GLY A 45 52.57 25.34 38.02
CA GLY A 45 53.42 25.32 39.19
C GLY A 45 53.13 24.16 40.14
N GLU A 46 54.08 23.94 41.11
CA GLU A 46 54.07 22.78 42.01
C GLU A 46 53.00 22.83 43.13
N ASP A 47 52.31 23.99 43.33
CA ASP A 47 51.33 24.18 44.38
C ASP A 47 49.85 24.05 43.94
N VAL A 48 49.58 23.47 42.75
CA VAL A 48 48.22 23.27 42.23
C VAL A 48 47.76 21.85 42.53
N GLU A 49 46.73 21.73 43.37
CA GLU A 49 46.01 20.48 43.56
C GLU A 49 45.32 20.06 42.23
N THR A 50 45.81 19.04 41.61
CA THR A 50 45.18 18.45 40.40
C THR A 50 44.05 17.50 40.81
N ILE A 51 42.82 17.86 40.49
CA ILE A 51 41.69 16.94 40.59
C ILE A 51 41.80 15.97 39.41
N ILE A 52 42.05 14.69 39.66
CA ILE A 52 42.03 13.66 38.63
C ILE A 52 40.58 13.48 38.25
N ALA A 53 40.18 13.91 37.06
CA ALA A 53 38.89 13.56 36.50
C ALA A 53 38.84 12.03 36.29
N THR A 54 37.95 11.35 36.96
CA THR A 54 37.63 9.96 36.68
C THR A 54 37.05 9.86 35.27
N SER A 55 37.18 8.70 34.59
CA SER A 55 36.70 8.48 33.24
C SER A 55 35.23 8.84 32.98
N ASP A 56 34.48 9.01 34.06
CA ASP A 56 33.05 9.37 34.05
C ASP A 56 32.79 10.87 34.27
N ALA A 57 33.83 11.69 34.53
CA ALA A 57 33.68 13.14 34.72
C ALA A 57 33.58 13.81 33.36
N LYS A 58 32.38 14.32 33.01
CA LYS A 58 32.18 15.17 31.83
C LYS A 58 32.88 16.52 32.01
N ASP A 59 33.51 16.99 30.93
CA ASP A 59 34.16 18.29 30.90
C ASP A 59 33.13 19.40 31.10
N ILE A 60 33.52 20.55 31.71
CA ILE A 60 32.63 21.70 31.96
C ILE A 60 32.04 22.25 30.65
N SER A 61 32.69 21.99 29.52
CA SER A 61 32.18 22.33 28.17
C SER A 61 31.13 21.38 27.64
N GLU A 62 30.98 20.20 28.21
CA GLU A 62 29.94 19.25 27.82
C GLU A 62 28.64 19.53 28.62
N PRO A 63 27.50 19.70 27.95
CA PRO A 63 26.24 19.88 28.63
C PRO A 63 25.87 18.62 29.42
N ILE A 64 25.46 18.76 30.68
CA ILE A 64 25.03 17.70 31.60
C ILE A 64 23.83 16.96 31.01
N VAL A 65 22.98 17.65 30.27
CA VAL A 65 21.91 17.06 29.45
C VAL A 65 22.32 17.32 28.02
N GLU A 66 22.56 16.24 27.25
CA GLU A 66 22.79 16.35 25.82
C GLU A 66 21.59 17.06 25.20
N PRO A 67 21.81 18.13 24.40
CA PRO A 67 20.71 18.76 23.70
C PRO A 67 20.03 17.68 22.86
N ASP A 68 18.71 17.61 22.90
CA ASP A 68 17.92 16.75 22.02
C ASP A 68 18.35 17.04 20.58
N THR A 69 19.31 16.28 20.06
CA THR A 69 19.67 16.33 18.67
C THR A 69 18.46 15.79 17.92
N GLU A 70 17.72 16.66 17.23
CA GLU A 70 16.65 16.23 16.35
C GLU A 70 17.22 15.23 15.32
N GLN A 71 17.02 13.94 15.58
CA GLN A 71 17.38 12.92 14.62
C GLN A 71 16.55 13.12 13.35
N LYS A 72 17.20 13.49 12.26
CA LYS A 72 16.54 13.61 10.95
C LYS A 72 16.31 12.19 10.40
N PHE A 73 15.06 11.78 10.29
CA PHE A 73 14.67 10.46 9.75
C PHE A 73 14.43 10.47 8.25
N LYS A 74 14.39 11.67 7.65
CA LYS A 74 14.31 11.87 6.21
C LYS A 74 15.51 12.67 5.74
N VAL A 75 16.01 12.30 4.58
CA VAL A 75 17.01 13.09 3.86
C VAL A 75 16.29 14.22 3.16
N GLU A 76 16.42 15.43 3.68
CA GLU A 76 15.95 16.65 3.01
C GLU A 76 17.16 17.50 2.64
N GLU A 77 17.12 18.11 1.46
CA GLU A 77 18.13 19.06 1.01
C GLU A 77 17.87 20.42 1.66
N GLU A 78 18.85 20.98 2.37
CA GLU A 78 18.73 22.27 3.06
C GLU A 78 18.64 23.44 2.06
N HIS A 79 19.29 23.28 0.91
CA HIS A 79 19.25 24.25 -0.18
C HIS A 79 18.52 23.67 -1.39
N LEU A 80 17.85 24.52 -2.14
CA LEU A 80 17.18 24.11 -3.37
C LEU A 80 18.25 23.71 -4.39
N PRO A 81 18.21 22.47 -4.93
CA PRO A 81 19.22 22.01 -5.91
C PRO A 81 19.18 22.84 -7.19
N GLU A 82 20.30 22.90 -7.89
CA GLU A 82 20.36 23.52 -9.19
C GLU A 82 19.61 22.67 -10.23
N THR A 83 18.77 23.35 -11.01
CA THR A 83 17.95 22.70 -12.05
C THR A 83 18.26 23.36 -13.40
N PHE A 84 18.19 22.59 -14.48
CA PHE A 84 18.40 23.11 -15.84
C PHE A 84 17.25 24.01 -16.33
N TYR A 85 16.23 24.21 -15.50
CA TYR A 85 15.09 25.11 -15.73
C TYR A 85 14.85 26.00 -14.51
N SER A 86 14.21 27.17 -14.73
CA SER A 86 13.79 28.04 -13.63
C SER A 86 12.60 27.44 -12.88
N LYS A 87 12.65 27.46 -11.54
CA LYS A 87 11.57 27.00 -10.65
C LYS A 87 10.32 27.86 -10.78
N ASP A 88 10.48 29.15 -10.99
CA ASP A 88 9.36 30.07 -11.25
C ASP A 88 8.67 29.75 -12.58
N TYR A 89 9.43 29.34 -13.61
CA TYR A 89 8.86 28.91 -14.88
C TYR A 89 8.07 27.60 -14.70
N LEU A 90 8.59 26.64 -13.92
CA LEU A 90 7.86 25.42 -13.58
C LEU A 90 6.51 25.77 -12.93
N TRP A 91 6.50 26.65 -11.92
CA TRP A 91 5.27 27.05 -11.24
C TRP A 91 4.30 27.77 -12.15
N ASN A 92 4.76 28.72 -12.95
CA ASN A 92 3.91 29.45 -13.90
C ASN A 92 3.26 28.51 -14.94
N MET A 93 3.95 27.46 -15.36
CA MET A 93 3.41 26.46 -16.28
C MET A 93 2.31 25.59 -15.66
N THR A 94 2.22 25.48 -14.35
CA THR A 94 1.13 24.73 -13.68
C THR A 94 -0.24 25.38 -13.86
N PHE A 95 -0.30 26.69 -14.22
CA PHE A 95 -1.53 27.39 -14.55
C PHE A 95 -2.10 27.05 -15.94
N LEU A 96 -1.40 26.19 -16.71
CA LEU A 96 -1.83 25.69 -18.00
C LEU A 96 -2.19 24.20 -17.88
N PRO A 97 -3.43 23.83 -17.49
CA PRO A 97 -3.78 22.43 -17.21
C PRO A 97 -3.57 21.49 -18.39
N SER A 98 -3.71 21.98 -19.63
CA SER A 98 -3.44 21.21 -20.86
C SER A 98 -1.98 20.76 -20.98
N LYS A 99 -1.03 21.45 -20.31
CA LYS A 99 0.40 21.14 -20.28
C LYS A 99 0.85 20.42 -18.99
N VAL A 100 -0.07 20.18 -18.08
CA VAL A 100 0.19 19.44 -16.84
C VAL A 100 -0.15 17.95 -17.05
N ARG A 101 0.65 17.06 -16.49
CA ARG A 101 0.38 15.62 -16.41
C ARG A 101 0.65 15.11 -14.99
N ASN A 102 -0.35 14.53 -14.37
CA ASN A 102 -0.24 13.90 -13.05
C ASN A 102 -0.13 12.38 -13.25
N ILE A 103 0.97 11.80 -12.86
CA ILE A 103 1.36 10.43 -13.20
C ILE A 103 1.63 9.64 -11.94
N ALA A 104 1.07 8.43 -11.84
CA ALA A 104 1.48 7.43 -10.87
C ALA A 104 2.38 6.39 -11.57
N LEU A 105 3.61 6.22 -11.07
CA LEU A 105 4.47 5.10 -11.45
C LEU A 105 4.11 3.90 -10.59
N VAL A 106 3.54 2.89 -11.22
CA VAL A 106 3.03 1.69 -10.56
C VAL A 106 3.70 0.46 -11.14
N GLY A 107 4.00 -0.53 -10.32
CA GLY A 107 4.63 -1.77 -10.81
C GLY A 107 5.11 -2.66 -9.67
N GLY A 108 5.50 -3.88 -9.97
CA GLY A 108 5.98 -4.85 -8.99
C GLY A 108 7.24 -4.43 -8.24
N LEU A 109 7.58 -5.18 -7.21
CA LEU A 109 8.82 -4.99 -6.46
C LEU A 109 10.01 -5.15 -7.41
N HIS A 110 11.00 -4.25 -7.29
CA HIS A 110 12.18 -4.22 -8.15
C HIS A 110 11.95 -4.08 -9.66
N SER A 111 10.75 -3.70 -10.11
CA SER A 111 10.48 -3.48 -11.54
C SER A 111 11.27 -2.30 -12.15
N GLY A 112 11.89 -1.45 -11.35
CA GLY A 112 12.71 -0.34 -11.79
C GLY A 112 12.03 1.02 -11.83
N LYS A 113 10.94 1.24 -11.09
CA LYS A 113 10.22 2.52 -10.98
C LYS A 113 11.11 3.67 -10.53
N THR A 114 11.67 3.56 -9.34
CA THR A 114 12.53 4.57 -8.71
C THR A 114 13.79 4.83 -9.55
N THR A 115 14.43 3.79 -10.08
CA THR A 115 15.62 3.95 -10.94
C THR A 115 15.30 4.57 -12.30
N PHE A 116 14.09 4.38 -12.82
CA PHE A 116 13.62 5.08 -14.00
C PHE A 116 13.39 6.57 -13.72
N LEU A 117 12.80 6.89 -12.57
CA LEU A 117 12.62 8.28 -12.14
C LEU A 117 13.97 8.97 -11.87
N ASP A 118 14.96 8.27 -11.32
CA ASP A 118 16.32 8.79 -11.17
C ASP A 118 16.94 9.25 -12.50
N GLN A 119 16.65 8.55 -13.61
CA GLN A 119 17.12 8.97 -14.94
C GLN A 119 16.49 10.28 -15.39
N LEU A 120 15.17 10.46 -15.13
CA LEU A 120 14.46 11.71 -15.44
C LEU A 120 15.01 12.87 -14.59
N ILE A 121 15.29 12.60 -13.31
CA ILE A 121 15.87 13.59 -12.40
C ILE A 121 17.28 13.96 -12.82
N HIS A 122 18.11 13.00 -13.20
CA HIS A 122 19.46 13.23 -13.67
C HIS A 122 19.52 14.10 -14.93
N GLU A 123 18.51 14.00 -15.81
CA GLU A 123 18.42 14.80 -17.03
C GLU A 123 17.90 16.22 -16.77
N THR A 124 17.23 16.45 -15.63
CA THR A 124 16.58 17.73 -15.28
C THR A 124 17.29 18.52 -14.18
N HIS A 125 18.13 17.86 -13.37
CA HIS A 125 18.81 18.44 -12.21
C HIS A 125 20.32 18.25 -12.30
N ASP A 126 21.09 19.22 -11.80
CA ASP A 126 22.52 19.02 -11.58
C ASP A 126 22.78 18.37 -10.21
N ILE A 127 22.82 17.04 -10.21
CA ILE A 127 23.08 16.20 -9.02
C ILE A 127 24.48 15.60 -9.00
N ASN A 128 25.43 16.15 -9.74
CA ASN A 128 26.79 15.63 -9.81
C ASN A 128 27.49 15.58 -8.45
N HIS A 129 27.14 16.46 -7.52
CA HIS A 129 27.65 16.51 -6.15
C HIS A 129 27.09 15.40 -5.24
N ILE A 130 25.93 14.81 -5.57
CA ILE A 130 25.26 13.74 -4.80
C ILE A 130 25.70 12.36 -5.28
N GLN A 131 26.21 12.26 -6.52
CA GLN A 131 26.66 10.98 -7.06
C GLN A 131 27.81 10.42 -6.21
N ALA A 132 27.47 9.41 -5.41
CA ALA A 132 28.46 8.65 -4.68
C ALA A 132 29.46 8.04 -5.68
N LYS A 133 30.74 7.97 -5.29
CA LYS A 133 31.80 7.30 -6.05
C LYS A 133 31.51 5.80 -6.29
N ASP A 134 30.47 5.28 -5.67
CA ASP A 134 30.02 3.91 -5.80
C ASP A 134 28.93 3.81 -6.88
N TYR A 135 29.00 2.77 -7.71
CA TYR A 135 28.07 2.43 -8.81
C TYR A 135 26.64 2.10 -8.37
N LYS A 136 26.22 2.51 -7.18
CA LYS A 136 24.88 2.26 -6.65
C LYS A 136 23.86 3.22 -7.27
N PRO A 137 22.61 2.78 -7.52
CA PRO A 137 21.54 3.66 -7.96
C PRO A 137 21.27 4.74 -6.91
N LEU A 138 21.00 5.98 -7.36
CA LEU A 138 20.83 7.15 -6.52
C LEU A 138 19.60 7.02 -5.60
N ARG A 139 18.52 6.46 -6.12
CA ARG A 139 17.23 6.32 -5.45
C ARG A 139 16.79 7.63 -4.77
N TYR A 140 16.70 8.67 -5.58
CA TYR A 140 16.48 10.04 -5.11
C TYR A 140 15.15 10.20 -4.37
N THR A 141 14.11 9.45 -4.77
CA THR A 141 12.78 9.50 -4.17
C THR A 141 12.66 8.73 -2.86
N ASP A 142 13.58 7.83 -2.57
CA ASP A 142 13.63 7.13 -1.29
C ASP A 142 14.30 8.04 -0.24
N ASN A 143 13.48 8.70 0.54
CA ASN A 143 13.92 9.71 1.51
C ASN A 143 14.06 9.18 2.92
N HIS A 144 13.26 8.19 3.27
CA HIS A 144 13.24 7.64 4.61
C HIS A 144 14.48 6.78 4.86
N ILE A 145 15.06 6.86 6.06
CA ILE A 145 16.28 6.09 6.42
C ILE A 145 16.07 4.58 6.23
N ILE A 146 14.88 4.06 6.54
CA ILE A 146 14.56 2.64 6.35
C ILE A 146 14.57 2.28 4.86
N GLU A 147 14.02 3.14 3.98
CA GLU A 147 14.00 2.92 2.53
C GLU A 147 15.42 2.80 1.98
N ILE A 148 16.30 3.70 2.43
CA ILE A 148 17.71 3.71 2.01
C ILE A 148 18.44 2.45 2.51
N LYS A 149 18.24 2.07 3.78
CA LYS A 149 18.87 0.90 4.38
C LYS A 149 18.41 -0.41 3.75
N ARG A 150 17.11 -0.56 3.50
CA ARG A 150 16.51 -1.80 2.96
C ARG A 150 16.53 -1.85 1.44
N GLY A 151 16.69 -0.70 0.76
CA GLY A 151 16.60 -0.62 -0.68
C GLY A 151 15.20 -0.89 -1.24
N ILE A 152 14.15 -0.59 -0.46
CA ILE A 152 12.74 -0.78 -0.82
C ILE A 152 12.00 0.51 -0.50
N SER A 153 11.20 1.02 -1.45
CA SER A 153 10.32 2.17 -1.23
C SER A 153 9.15 1.77 -0.34
N ILE A 154 8.86 2.57 0.67
CA ILE A 154 7.82 2.31 1.70
C ILE A 154 6.65 3.29 1.53
N LYS A 155 6.94 4.57 1.33
CA LYS A 155 5.96 5.64 1.17
C LYS A 155 5.97 6.20 -0.24
N THR A 156 4.81 6.60 -0.73
CA THR A 156 4.70 7.29 -2.02
C THR A 156 5.39 8.63 -1.95
N SER A 157 6.34 8.86 -2.82
CA SER A 157 7.07 10.11 -2.98
C SER A 157 6.60 10.85 -4.24
N SER A 158 6.52 12.19 -4.17
CA SER A 158 6.11 13.01 -5.32
C SER A 158 7.27 13.86 -5.83
N MET A 159 7.38 13.94 -7.16
CA MET A 159 8.39 14.74 -7.87
C MET A 159 7.74 15.54 -8.97
N SER A 160 7.94 16.87 -8.94
CA SER A 160 7.43 17.79 -9.96
C SER A 160 8.58 18.17 -10.88
N LEU A 161 8.45 17.83 -12.18
CA LEU A 161 9.49 18.03 -13.19
C LEU A 161 8.96 18.84 -14.37
N LEU A 162 9.86 19.61 -14.98
CA LEU A 162 9.63 20.23 -16.28
C LEU A 162 10.46 19.48 -17.32
N MET A 163 9.81 18.84 -18.27
CA MET A 163 10.47 18.01 -19.26
C MET A 163 10.15 18.43 -20.70
N PRO A 164 11.11 18.34 -21.63
CA PRO A 164 10.88 18.60 -23.05
C PRO A 164 10.20 17.38 -23.71
N ASP A 165 9.31 17.67 -24.67
CA ASP A 165 8.77 16.67 -25.59
C ASP A 165 9.72 16.41 -26.78
N LEU A 166 9.30 15.55 -27.71
CA LEU A 166 10.07 15.29 -28.93
C LEU A 166 10.30 16.54 -29.79
N GLU A 167 9.44 17.57 -29.70
CA GLU A 167 9.56 18.86 -30.41
C GLU A 167 10.26 19.94 -29.57
N GLN A 168 10.81 19.60 -28.40
CA GLN A 168 11.45 20.50 -27.43
C GLN A 168 10.47 21.50 -26.79
N LYS A 169 9.17 21.18 -26.74
CA LYS A 169 8.18 21.95 -25.98
C LYS A 169 8.14 21.47 -24.55
N SER A 170 7.98 22.39 -23.60
CA SER A 170 7.96 22.07 -22.16
C SER A 170 6.62 21.50 -21.71
N THR A 171 6.66 20.46 -20.90
CA THR A 171 5.51 19.84 -20.24
C THR A 171 5.80 19.68 -18.76
N VAL A 172 4.85 20.06 -17.89
CA VAL A 172 4.94 19.88 -16.44
C VAL A 172 4.42 18.50 -16.09
N THR A 173 5.20 17.75 -15.32
CA THR A 173 4.80 16.43 -14.85
C THR A 173 4.92 16.35 -13.35
N HIS A 174 3.83 15.98 -12.68
CA HIS A 174 3.83 15.59 -11.29
C HIS A 174 3.85 14.07 -11.23
N ILE A 175 5.00 13.50 -10.88
CA ILE A 175 5.23 12.06 -10.85
C ILE A 175 5.14 11.59 -9.41
N LEU A 176 4.30 10.59 -9.18
CA LEU A 176 4.14 9.90 -7.90
C LEU A 176 4.80 8.54 -8.01
N ASP A 177 5.92 8.35 -7.31
CA ASP A 177 6.62 7.06 -7.24
C ASP A 177 5.97 6.22 -6.14
N ALA A 178 5.21 5.20 -6.54
CA ALA A 178 4.53 4.30 -5.63
C ALA A 178 5.41 3.12 -5.21
N PRO A 179 5.32 2.65 -3.95
CA PRO A 179 5.98 1.42 -3.52
C PRO A 179 5.59 0.23 -4.39
N GLY A 180 6.50 -0.71 -4.57
CA GLY A 180 6.24 -1.91 -5.39
C GLY A 180 5.96 -3.17 -4.57
N HIS A 181 6.16 -3.12 -3.25
CA HIS A 181 5.89 -4.26 -2.39
C HIS A 181 4.40 -4.34 -2.07
N VAL A 182 3.85 -5.55 -2.06
CA VAL A 182 2.42 -5.81 -1.81
C VAL A 182 1.93 -5.36 -0.44
N ASP A 183 2.81 -5.31 0.57
CA ASP A 183 2.47 -4.82 1.91
C ASP A 183 2.15 -3.31 1.94
N PHE A 184 2.59 -2.53 0.94
CA PHE A 184 2.38 -1.09 0.84
C PHE A 184 1.40 -0.71 -0.26
N VAL A 185 0.42 -1.55 -0.52
CA VAL A 185 -0.59 -1.35 -1.57
C VAL A 185 -1.49 -0.13 -1.30
N ASP A 186 -1.66 0.26 -0.05
CA ASP A 186 -2.35 1.48 0.37
C ASP A 186 -1.68 2.75 -0.17
N GLU A 187 -0.36 2.82 -0.14
CA GLU A 187 0.40 3.92 -0.69
C GLU A 187 0.28 3.99 -2.23
N MET A 188 0.21 2.84 -2.90
CA MET A 188 -0.07 2.78 -4.33
C MET A 188 -1.48 3.31 -4.63
N ALA A 189 -2.48 2.97 -3.82
CA ALA A 189 -3.84 3.50 -3.97
C ALA A 189 -3.89 5.02 -3.85
N VAL A 190 -3.12 5.61 -2.92
CA VAL A 190 -2.97 7.07 -2.80
C VAL A 190 -2.38 7.67 -4.08
N ALA A 191 -1.35 7.05 -4.65
CA ALA A 191 -0.73 7.53 -5.88
C ALA A 191 -1.72 7.53 -7.05
N VAL A 192 -2.45 6.44 -7.26
CA VAL A 192 -3.47 6.33 -8.32
C VAL A 192 -4.62 7.32 -8.12
N ARG A 193 -5.04 7.54 -6.86
CA ARG A 193 -6.09 8.53 -6.54
C ARG A 193 -5.71 9.96 -6.92
N LEU A 194 -4.45 10.35 -6.68
CA LEU A 194 -3.94 11.68 -7.00
C LEU A 194 -3.65 11.86 -8.50
N ALA A 195 -3.18 10.80 -9.18
CA ALA A 195 -2.74 10.86 -10.58
C ALA A 195 -3.91 10.80 -11.56
N ASP A 196 -3.71 11.32 -12.77
CA ASP A 196 -4.66 11.22 -13.90
C ASP A 196 -4.30 10.07 -14.85
N ILE A 197 -3.05 9.62 -14.79
CA ILE A 197 -2.47 8.59 -15.66
C ILE A 197 -1.72 7.60 -14.79
N ALA A 198 -1.91 6.31 -15.01
CA ALA A 198 -1.12 5.26 -14.42
C ALA A 198 -0.11 4.72 -15.43
N VAL A 199 1.18 4.80 -15.11
CA VAL A 199 2.26 4.20 -15.91
C VAL A 199 2.69 2.92 -15.22
N LEU A 200 2.37 1.79 -15.85
CA LEU A 200 2.78 0.46 -15.40
C LEU A 200 4.23 0.21 -15.76
N VAL A 201 5.09 -0.04 -14.77
CA VAL A 201 6.49 -0.38 -14.99
C VAL A 201 6.67 -1.88 -14.79
N VAL A 202 6.98 -2.57 -15.88
CA VAL A 202 7.05 -4.04 -15.94
C VAL A 202 8.45 -4.48 -16.34
N ASP A 203 9.04 -5.42 -15.60
CA ASP A 203 10.33 -6.01 -15.93
C ASP A 203 10.21 -6.91 -17.17
N ALA A 204 11.10 -6.73 -18.15
CA ALA A 204 11.12 -7.51 -19.39
C ALA A 204 11.35 -9.02 -19.21
N VAL A 205 11.86 -9.45 -18.05
CA VAL A 205 12.11 -10.86 -17.75
C VAL A 205 10.98 -11.49 -16.96
N GLU A 206 10.52 -10.80 -15.90
CA GLU A 206 9.54 -11.32 -14.93
C GLU A 206 8.09 -11.26 -15.45
N GLY A 207 7.75 -10.22 -16.25
CA GLY A 207 6.40 -10.03 -16.77
C GLY A 207 5.38 -9.64 -15.72
N LEU A 208 4.14 -10.14 -15.83
CA LEU A 208 3.03 -9.83 -14.93
C LEU A 208 3.19 -10.57 -13.58
N THR A 209 3.39 -9.83 -12.49
CA THR A 209 3.45 -10.36 -11.11
C THR A 209 2.16 -10.10 -10.35
N LYS A 210 1.93 -10.80 -9.23
CA LYS A 210 0.72 -10.62 -8.42
C LYS A 210 0.53 -9.19 -7.91
N GLY A 211 1.60 -8.54 -7.46
CA GLY A 211 1.56 -7.13 -7.05
C GLY A 211 1.11 -6.21 -8.19
N LEU A 212 1.52 -6.51 -9.43
CA LEU A 212 1.08 -5.76 -10.60
C LEU A 212 -0.40 -6.05 -10.94
N GLN A 213 -0.87 -7.28 -10.73
CA GLN A 213 -2.29 -7.63 -10.91
C GLN A 213 -3.18 -6.82 -9.96
N LEU A 214 -2.85 -6.77 -8.68
CA LEU A 214 -3.56 -5.93 -7.69
C LEU A 214 -3.59 -4.45 -8.08
N ALA A 215 -2.46 -3.96 -8.58
CA ALA A 215 -2.37 -2.58 -9.04
C ALA A 215 -3.28 -2.33 -10.26
N LEU A 216 -3.30 -3.27 -11.21
CA LEU A 216 -4.19 -3.22 -12.38
C LEU A 216 -5.67 -3.23 -11.97
N ASP A 217 -6.07 -4.12 -11.07
CA ASP A 217 -7.45 -4.20 -10.59
C ASP A 217 -7.91 -2.88 -9.97
N HIS A 218 -7.04 -2.25 -9.16
CA HIS A 218 -7.34 -0.94 -8.57
C HIS A 218 -7.41 0.19 -9.62
N ILE A 219 -6.49 0.20 -10.59
CA ILE A 219 -6.49 1.17 -11.69
C ILE A 219 -7.77 1.04 -12.55
N LEU A 220 -8.20 -0.19 -12.82
CA LEU A 220 -9.44 -0.45 -13.57
C LEU A 220 -10.68 -0.02 -12.75
N LEU A 221 -10.70 -0.29 -11.44
CA LEU A 221 -11.76 0.17 -10.54
C LEU A 221 -11.88 1.70 -10.53
N THR A 222 -10.75 2.41 -10.51
CA THR A 222 -10.71 3.89 -10.48
C THR A 222 -10.85 4.54 -11.85
N ASN A 223 -11.08 3.77 -12.91
CA ASN A 223 -11.22 4.24 -14.29
C ASN A 223 -10.06 5.15 -14.76
N THR A 224 -8.84 4.85 -14.31
CA THR A 224 -7.64 5.62 -14.61
C THR A 224 -7.01 5.12 -15.91
N PRO A 225 -6.65 5.99 -16.89
CA PRO A 225 -5.95 5.62 -18.12
C PRO A 225 -4.60 4.98 -17.87
N ILE A 226 -4.24 3.98 -18.69
CA ILE A 226 -3.05 3.14 -18.50
C ILE A 226 -2.05 3.36 -19.63
N CYS A 227 -0.77 3.55 -19.26
CA CYS A 227 0.40 3.43 -20.13
C CYS A 227 1.30 2.31 -19.64
N LEU A 228 2.11 1.74 -20.53
CA LEU A 228 3.03 0.66 -20.21
C LEU A 228 4.48 1.10 -20.47
N ASN A 229 5.35 0.90 -19.47
CA ASN A 229 6.78 1.02 -19.60
C ASN A 229 7.42 -0.36 -19.35
N ILE A 230 7.94 -0.99 -20.40
CA ILE A 230 8.69 -2.23 -20.27
C ILE A 230 10.13 -1.87 -19.92
N SER A 231 10.47 -2.09 -18.66
CA SER A 231 11.75 -1.76 -18.07
C SER A 231 12.78 -2.89 -18.25
N LYS A 232 14.05 -2.56 -18.08
CA LYS A 232 15.16 -3.53 -18.05
C LYS A 232 15.26 -4.40 -19.31
N PHE A 233 14.96 -3.87 -20.47
CA PHE A 233 15.08 -4.63 -21.73
C PHE A 233 16.53 -5.09 -22.01
N ASP A 234 17.53 -4.45 -21.40
CA ASP A 234 18.94 -4.86 -21.42
C ASP A 234 19.18 -6.27 -20.89
N ARG A 235 18.37 -6.74 -19.93
CA ARG A 235 18.46 -8.10 -19.38
C ARG A 235 18.22 -9.16 -20.43
N LEU A 236 17.37 -8.88 -21.45
CA LEU A 236 17.16 -9.82 -22.56
C LEU A 236 18.44 -10.03 -23.38
N ILE A 237 19.29 -8.99 -23.48
CA ILE A 237 20.51 -9.00 -24.27
C ILE A 237 21.71 -9.49 -23.46
N LEU A 238 21.91 -8.95 -22.26
CA LEU A 238 23.09 -9.16 -21.43
C LEU A 238 23.00 -10.39 -20.56
N GLU A 239 21.84 -10.62 -19.92
CA GLU A 239 21.62 -11.73 -18.98
C GLU A 239 21.12 -12.99 -19.72
N LEU A 240 19.94 -12.90 -20.36
CA LEU A 240 19.32 -14.03 -21.04
C LEU A 240 19.98 -14.36 -22.39
N ARG A 241 20.71 -13.41 -22.99
CA ARG A 241 21.41 -13.54 -24.28
C ARG A 241 20.50 -14.09 -25.39
N LEU A 242 19.23 -13.63 -25.39
CA LEU A 242 18.27 -14.07 -26.40
C LEU A 242 18.64 -13.53 -27.78
N PRO A 243 18.46 -14.29 -28.85
CA PRO A 243 18.54 -13.77 -30.20
C PRO A 243 17.44 -12.69 -30.44
N PRO A 244 17.65 -11.73 -31.37
CA PRO A 244 16.71 -10.62 -31.56
C PRO A 244 15.28 -11.04 -31.86
N LEU A 245 15.06 -12.20 -32.49
CA LEU A 245 13.75 -12.74 -32.76
C LEU A 245 13.03 -13.18 -31.48
N ASP A 246 13.71 -13.91 -30.61
CA ASP A 246 13.16 -14.40 -29.37
C ASP A 246 12.95 -13.27 -28.37
N ALA A 247 13.84 -12.27 -28.35
CA ALA A 247 13.64 -11.05 -27.58
C ALA A 247 12.38 -10.29 -28.02
N TYR A 248 12.10 -10.20 -29.35
CA TYR A 248 10.88 -9.61 -29.84
C TYR A 248 9.63 -10.40 -29.39
N TYR A 249 9.65 -11.72 -29.46
CA TYR A 249 8.52 -12.55 -29.01
C TYR A 249 8.31 -12.43 -27.51
N LYS A 250 9.37 -12.34 -26.71
CA LYS A 250 9.26 -12.10 -25.26
C LYS A 250 8.58 -10.78 -24.96
N LEU A 251 9.01 -9.69 -25.60
CA LEU A 251 8.37 -8.38 -25.43
C LEU A 251 6.91 -8.37 -25.87
N ARG A 252 6.60 -9.09 -26.96
CA ARG A 252 5.23 -9.24 -27.45
C ARG A 252 4.36 -10.06 -26.49
N SER A 253 4.90 -11.15 -25.92
CA SER A 253 4.20 -11.99 -24.93
C SER A 253 3.80 -11.18 -23.71
N ILE A 254 4.68 -10.34 -23.15
CA ILE A 254 4.38 -9.48 -22.01
C ILE A 254 3.20 -8.53 -22.32
N VAL A 255 3.22 -7.89 -23.49
CA VAL A 255 2.12 -7.01 -23.89
C VAL A 255 0.81 -7.78 -24.02
N HIS A 256 0.83 -9.01 -24.58
CA HIS A 256 -0.36 -9.86 -24.67
C HIS A 256 -0.86 -10.30 -23.29
N GLU A 257 0.02 -10.78 -22.41
CA GLU A 257 -0.31 -11.21 -21.05
C GLU A 257 -1.07 -10.11 -20.28
N ILE A 258 -0.59 -8.85 -20.37
CA ILE A 258 -1.24 -7.70 -19.72
C ILE A 258 -2.59 -7.38 -20.39
N ASN A 259 -2.68 -7.39 -21.72
CA ASN A 259 -3.94 -7.13 -22.43
C ASN A 259 -5.00 -8.20 -22.15
N ASP A 260 -4.60 -9.48 -22.07
CA ASP A 260 -5.48 -10.58 -21.73
C ASP A 260 -5.99 -10.45 -20.30
N TYR A 261 -5.13 -10.04 -19.37
CA TYR A 261 -5.54 -9.75 -17.99
C TYR A 261 -6.55 -8.60 -17.92
N ILE A 262 -6.27 -7.47 -18.56
CA ILE A 262 -7.20 -6.32 -18.62
C ILE A 262 -8.55 -6.75 -19.22
N SER A 263 -8.53 -7.48 -20.32
CA SER A 263 -9.76 -7.93 -21.02
C SER A 263 -10.56 -8.96 -20.21
N SER A 264 -9.90 -9.74 -19.36
CA SER A 264 -10.54 -10.72 -18.47
C SER A 264 -11.17 -10.12 -17.24
N SER A 265 -10.77 -8.87 -16.86
CA SER A 265 -11.27 -8.19 -15.67
C SER A 265 -12.78 -7.95 -15.73
N GLU A 266 -13.46 -8.11 -14.60
CA GLU A 266 -14.90 -7.86 -14.45
C GLU A 266 -15.26 -6.40 -14.71
N HIS A 267 -14.39 -5.46 -14.33
CA HIS A 267 -14.60 -4.02 -14.56
C HIS A 267 -14.71 -3.66 -16.03
N VAL A 268 -13.96 -4.34 -16.89
CA VAL A 268 -14.04 -4.17 -18.34
C VAL A 268 -15.29 -4.86 -18.90
N LYS A 269 -15.58 -6.08 -18.47
CA LYS A 269 -16.77 -6.85 -18.91
C LYS A 269 -18.09 -6.17 -18.53
N ASN A 270 -18.15 -5.59 -17.35
CA ASN A 270 -19.34 -4.88 -16.84
C ASN A 270 -19.45 -3.43 -17.36
N GLY A 271 -18.47 -2.97 -18.18
CA GLY A 271 -18.46 -1.62 -18.73
C GLY A 271 -18.16 -0.50 -17.71
N SER A 272 -17.68 -0.85 -16.51
CA SER A 272 -17.27 0.16 -15.51
C SER A 272 -16.00 0.88 -15.94
N TYR A 273 -15.10 0.20 -16.62
CA TYR A 273 -13.91 0.79 -17.22
C TYR A 273 -14.22 1.27 -18.65
N THR A 274 -14.16 2.59 -18.86
CA THR A 274 -14.57 3.23 -20.13
C THR A 274 -13.40 3.68 -20.98
N ARG A 275 -12.15 3.51 -20.48
CA ARG A 275 -10.94 3.97 -21.15
C ARG A 275 -10.40 2.92 -22.14
N GLN A 276 -9.33 3.29 -22.83
CA GLN A 276 -8.67 2.39 -23.77
C GLN A 276 -8.14 1.15 -23.07
N THR A 277 -8.60 -0.02 -23.47
CA THR A 277 -8.24 -1.32 -22.89
C THR A 277 -7.04 -1.97 -23.55
N THR A 278 -6.67 -1.54 -24.77
CA THR A 278 -5.62 -2.18 -25.56
C THR A 278 -4.31 -1.41 -25.43
N LEU A 279 -3.28 -2.08 -24.94
CA LEU A 279 -1.92 -1.60 -24.91
C LEU A 279 -1.16 -2.12 -26.14
N SER A 280 -0.55 -1.22 -26.91
CA SER A 280 0.26 -1.59 -28.05
C SER A 280 1.30 -0.50 -28.35
N PRO A 281 2.56 -0.86 -28.58
CA PRO A 281 3.56 0.11 -29.02
C PRO A 281 3.14 0.91 -30.26
N ALA A 282 2.36 0.28 -31.15
CA ALA A 282 1.84 0.94 -32.36
C ALA A 282 0.83 2.06 -32.08
N LEU A 283 0.13 2.00 -30.94
CA LEU A 283 -0.80 3.02 -30.48
C LEU A 283 -0.12 4.17 -29.72
N GLY A 284 1.20 4.06 -29.43
CA GLY A 284 1.95 5.07 -28.72
C GLY A 284 1.80 5.05 -27.21
N ASN A 285 1.09 4.07 -26.63
CA ASN A 285 0.87 3.91 -25.19
C ASN A 285 1.82 2.92 -24.50
N VAL A 286 2.90 2.50 -25.19
CA VAL A 286 3.94 1.61 -24.66
C VAL A 286 5.31 2.18 -24.96
N CYS A 287 6.19 2.25 -23.95
CA CYS A 287 7.61 2.58 -24.10
C CYS A 287 8.49 1.47 -23.54
N PHE A 288 9.77 1.53 -23.89
CA PHE A 288 10.79 0.59 -23.46
C PHE A 288 11.92 1.38 -22.77
N SER A 289 12.34 0.95 -21.60
CA SER A 289 13.36 1.64 -20.81
C SER A 289 14.42 0.70 -20.24
N SER A 290 15.61 1.23 -20.01
CA SER A 290 16.68 0.54 -19.28
C SER A 290 17.49 1.54 -18.48
N SER A 291 17.53 1.36 -17.17
CA SER A 291 18.36 2.19 -16.28
C SER A 291 19.86 1.87 -16.44
N ASN A 292 20.20 0.63 -16.74
CA ASN A 292 21.59 0.23 -16.95
C ASN A 292 22.19 0.81 -18.24
N LEU A 293 21.34 1.05 -19.25
CA LEU A 293 21.75 1.65 -20.52
C LEU A 293 21.41 3.14 -20.61
N ASN A 294 20.84 3.74 -19.55
CA ASN A 294 20.35 5.12 -19.53
C ASN A 294 19.55 5.47 -20.79
N SER A 295 18.53 4.67 -21.07
CA SER A 295 17.78 4.75 -22.33
C SER A 295 16.30 4.58 -22.11
N CYS A 296 15.53 5.35 -22.88
CA CYS A 296 14.08 5.20 -23.04
C CYS A 296 13.73 5.43 -24.50
N PHE A 297 12.79 4.68 -25.05
CA PHE A 297 12.32 4.91 -26.41
C PHE A 297 10.86 4.50 -26.62
N THR A 298 10.17 5.23 -27.46
CA THR A 298 8.89 4.89 -28.07
C THR A 298 9.11 4.57 -29.56
N LEU A 299 8.14 4.00 -30.23
CA LEU A 299 8.23 3.80 -31.69
C LEU A 299 8.30 5.14 -32.44
N ARG A 300 7.65 6.19 -31.89
CA ARG A 300 7.69 7.53 -32.48
C ARG A 300 9.09 8.16 -32.36
N SER A 301 9.77 8.01 -31.21
CA SER A 301 11.12 8.51 -31.02
C SER A 301 12.12 7.83 -31.97
N ILE A 302 11.98 6.51 -32.18
CA ILE A 302 12.76 5.77 -33.16
C ILE A 302 12.43 6.20 -34.61
N ALA A 303 11.14 6.33 -34.93
CA ALA A 303 10.72 6.79 -36.26
C ALA A 303 11.26 8.18 -36.59
N LYS A 304 11.25 9.12 -35.64
CA LYS A 304 11.81 10.47 -35.80
C LYS A 304 13.28 10.43 -36.24
N ARG A 305 14.10 9.58 -35.62
CA ARG A 305 15.51 9.41 -35.97
C ARG A 305 15.76 8.94 -37.40
N TYR A 306 14.87 8.08 -37.94
CA TYR A 306 14.95 7.64 -39.34
C TYR A 306 14.37 8.61 -40.32
N LEU A 307 13.48 9.52 -39.87
CA LEU A 307 12.83 10.54 -40.74
C LEU A 307 13.79 11.64 -41.14
N GLU A 308 14.82 11.97 -40.34
CA GLU A 308 15.86 12.90 -40.73
C GLU A 308 16.51 12.53 -42.07
N LYS A 309 16.39 11.26 -42.48
CA LYS A 309 16.94 10.72 -43.72
C LYS A 309 15.88 10.34 -44.78
N SER A 310 14.56 10.56 -44.49
CA SER A 310 13.46 10.12 -45.35
C SER A 310 12.35 11.17 -45.40
N LYS A 311 11.52 11.17 -46.47
CA LYS A 311 10.36 12.07 -46.67
C LYS A 311 9.04 11.50 -46.17
N LEU A 312 9.08 10.48 -45.28
CA LEU A 312 7.87 9.88 -44.75
C LEU A 312 7.36 10.68 -43.54
N ASP A 313 6.07 10.60 -43.26
CA ASP A 313 5.46 11.23 -42.11
C ASP A 313 5.61 10.36 -40.85
N LEU A 314 5.76 10.98 -39.65
CA LEU A 314 6.02 10.34 -38.38
C LEU A 314 4.90 9.35 -38.00
N ASP A 315 3.66 9.83 -38.13
CA ASP A 315 2.47 9.07 -37.74
C ASP A 315 2.17 7.89 -38.66
N THR A 316 2.72 7.90 -39.88
CA THR A 316 2.61 6.77 -40.82
C THR A 316 3.73 5.73 -40.64
N LEU A 317 4.91 6.12 -40.13
CA LEU A 317 6.07 5.23 -39.99
C LEU A 317 6.03 4.49 -38.64
N ALA A 318 5.73 5.19 -37.55
CA ALA A 318 5.78 4.62 -36.22
C ALA A 318 4.95 3.33 -36.05
N PRO A 319 3.68 3.26 -36.47
CA PRO A 319 2.89 2.02 -36.35
C PRO A 319 3.45 0.85 -37.17
N LYS A 320 4.18 1.13 -38.26
CA LYS A 320 4.77 0.10 -39.14
C LYS A 320 6.00 -0.57 -38.53
N LEU A 321 6.52 -0.05 -37.42
CA LEU A 321 7.67 -0.62 -36.73
C LEU A 321 7.29 -1.77 -35.77
N TRP A 322 6.01 -2.00 -35.49
CA TRP A 322 5.55 -3.05 -34.57
C TRP A 322 4.56 -4.02 -35.25
N GLY A 323 4.53 -5.25 -34.77
CA GLY A 323 3.59 -6.28 -35.23
C GLY A 323 4.18 -7.18 -36.33
N ASP A 324 3.28 -7.80 -37.12
CA ASP A 324 3.63 -8.72 -38.19
C ASP A 324 3.88 -7.98 -39.50
N ILE A 325 4.77 -6.98 -39.45
CA ILE A 325 5.18 -6.14 -40.57
C ILE A 325 6.64 -6.42 -40.90
N TYR A 326 6.90 -6.65 -42.19
CA TYR A 326 8.22 -7.04 -42.72
C TYR A 326 8.73 -5.96 -43.65
N TYR A 327 10.03 -5.71 -43.64
CA TYR A 327 10.70 -4.76 -44.50
C TYR A 327 11.59 -5.47 -45.51
N ILE A 328 11.06 -5.62 -46.73
CA ILE A 328 11.65 -6.33 -47.86
C ILE A 328 11.74 -5.37 -49.04
N ASP A 329 12.87 -5.37 -49.75
CA ASP A 329 13.09 -4.56 -50.95
C ASP A 329 12.69 -3.08 -50.81
N LYS A 330 13.05 -2.48 -49.64
CA LYS A 330 12.73 -1.09 -49.28
C LYS A 330 11.23 -0.78 -49.14
N LYS A 331 10.37 -1.80 -48.99
CA LYS A 331 8.93 -1.65 -48.80
C LYS A 331 8.47 -2.38 -47.54
N PHE A 332 7.47 -1.81 -46.86
CA PHE A 332 6.81 -2.47 -45.74
C PHE A 332 5.70 -3.38 -46.30
N THR A 333 5.72 -4.67 -45.89
CA THR A 333 4.76 -5.69 -46.32
C THR A 333 4.22 -6.45 -45.13
N ILE A 334 2.94 -6.85 -45.21
CA ILE A 334 2.30 -7.66 -44.14
C ILE A 334 2.54 -9.17 -44.42
N LYS A 335 2.84 -9.54 -45.67
CA LYS A 335 3.09 -10.95 -46.03
C LYS A 335 4.45 -11.39 -45.51
N PRO A 336 4.53 -12.51 -44.78
CA PRO A 336 5.80 -13.06 -44.33
C PRO A 336 6.65 -13.49 -45.55
N PRO A 337 7.97 -13.23 -45.50
CA PRO A 337 8.89 -13.77 -46.50
C PRO A 337 9.14 -15.26 -46.27
N ASP A 338 9.91 -15.87 -47.15
CA ASP A 338 10.34 -17.29 -47.02
C ASP A 338 11.00 -17.53 -45.64
N LYS A 339 10.81 -18.75 -45.10
CA LYS A 339 11.21 -19.14 -43.73
C LYS A 339 12.66 -18.76 -43.36
N ALA A 340 13.58 -18.75 -44.30
CA ALA A 340 15.01 -18.45 -44.05
C ALA A 340 15.28 -16.96 -43.80
N THR A 341 14.46 -16.03 -44.32
CA THR A 341 14.63 -14.59 -44.18
C THR A 341 13.63 -13.95 -43.17
N HIS A 342 12.69 -14.74 -42.68
CA HIS A 342 11.60 -14.32 -41.81
C HIS A 342 12.07 -13.56 -40.56
N ALA A 343 13.09 -14.08 -39.88
CA ALA A 343 13.59 -13.48 -38.64
C ALA A 343 14.26 -12.10 -38.82
N LYS A 344 15.03 -11.93 -39.92
CA LYS A 344 15.79 -10.70 -40.19
C LYS A 344 14.98 -9.60 -40.87
N SER A 345 13.85 -9.90 -41.45
CA SER A 345 13.06 -8.97 -42.25
C SER A 345 11.95 -8.28 -41.45
N ARG A 346 11.63 -8.73 -40.22
CA ARG A 346 10.64 -8.06 -39.35
C ARG A 346 11.06 -6.64 -39.02
N SER A 347 10.15 -5.68 -39.18
CA SER A 347 10.47 -4.23 -39.03
C SER A 347 11.04 -3.86 -37.67
N PHE A 348 10.46 -4.32 -36.57
CA PHE A 348 10.94 -4.05 -35.22
C PHE A 348 12.37 -4.59 -35.01
N ILE A 349 12.62 -5.81 -35.49
CA ILE A 349 13.96 -6.40 -35.37
C ILE A 349 14.97 -5.59 -36.16
N LYS A 350 14.68 -5.26 -37.39
CA LYS A 350 15.61 -4.60 -38.28
C LYS A 350 15.96 -3.15 -37.90
N PHE A 351 14.94 -2.40 -37.45
CA PHE A 351 15.09 -0.96 -37.16
C PHE A 351 15.34 -0.66 -35.68
N VAL A 352 14.96 -1.56 -34.74
CA VAL A 352 15.10 -1.33 -33.30
C VAL A 352 16.11 -2.29 -32.68
N LEU A 353 15.83 -3.59 -32.65
CA LEU A 353 16.66 -4.54 -31.91
C LEU A 353 18.04 -4.76 -32.53
N GLU A 354 18.13 -4.94 -33.84
CA GLU A 354 19.43 -5.21 -34.49
C GLU A 354 20.44 -4.06 -34.33
N PRO A 355 20.08 -2.76 -34.46
CA PRO A 355 20.96 -1.66 -34.11
C PRO A 355 21.41 -1.67 -32.65
N ILE A 356 20.50 -1.96 -31.69
CA ILE A 356 20.82 -2.06 -30.28
C ILE A 356 21.84 -3.17 -30.02
N TYR A 357 21.60 -4.38 -30.54
CA TYR A 357 22.52 -5.52 -30.38
C TYR A 357 23.89 -5.24 -30.99
N LYS A 358 23.92 -4.60 -32.16
CA LYS A 358 25.19 -4.21 -32.83
C LYS A 358 25.95 -3.16 -32.02
N MET A 359 25.26 -2.19 -31.42
CA MET A 359 25.92 -1.18 -30.58
C MET A 359 26.49 -1.81 -29.30
N VAL A 360 25.73 -2.66 -28.62
CA VAL A 360 26.23 -3.39 -27.44
C VAL A 360 27.49 -4.19 -27.83
N THR A 361 27.40 -4.99 -28.90
CA THR A 361 28.54 -5.79 -29.35
C THR A 361 29.74 -4.92 -29.75
N ALA A 362 29.53 -3.83 -30.47
CA ALA A 362 30.61 -2.92 -30.89
C ALA A 362 31.27 -2.26 -29.67
N THR A 363 30.49 -1.83 -28.66
CA THR A 363 31.03 -1.20 -27.45
C THR A 363 31.86 -2.18 -26.61
N LEU A 364 31.46 -3.47 -26.60
CA LEU A 364 32.19 -4.52 -25.89
C LEU A 364 33.44 -5.01 -26.59
N THR A 365 33.49 -4.97 -27.92
CA THR A 365 34.55 -5.64 -28.69
C THR A 365 35.54 -4.71 -29.38
N LYS A 366 35.16 -3.46 -29.73
CA LYS A 366 35.99 -2.56 -30.55
C LYS A 366 36.88 -1.67 -29.67
N SER A 367 38.05 -1.29 -30.24
CA SER A 367 38.90 -0.29 -29.62
C SER A 367 38.22 1.10 -29.60
N PRO A 368 38.59 2.02 -28.69
CA PRO A 368 37.99 3.36 -28.57
C PRO A 368 37.98 4.16 -29.89
N LYS A 369 39.01 4.02 -30.71
CA LYS A 369 39.12 4.70 -32.02
C LYS A 369 38.17 4.10 -33.05
N GLU A 370 38.13 2.79 -33.15
CA GLU A 370 37.25 2.06 -34.06
C GLU A 370 35.78 2.21 -33.66
N LEU A 371 35.48 2.26 -32.32
CA LEU A 371 34.14 2.50 -31.82
C LEU A 371 33.64 3.90 -32.20
N LYS A 372 34.50 4.93 -32.04
CA LYS A 372 34.15 6.29 -32.44
C LYS A 372 33.82 6.35 -33.94
N GLN A 373 34.66 5.80 -34.79
CA GLN A 373 34.44 5.76 -36.23
C GLN A 373 33.16 4.98 -36.59
N TYR A 374 32.92 3.84 -35.94
CA TYR A 374 31.68 3.07 -36.13
C TYR A 374 30.42 3.85 -35.78
N LEU A 375 30.42 4.57 -34.63
CA LEU A 375 29.29 5.37 -34.17
C LEU A 375 28.99 6.55 -35.12
N GLU A 376 30.05 7.20 -35.61
CA GLU A 376 29.93 8.30 -36.60
C GLU A 376 29.40 7.80 -37.95
N GLU A 377 29.98 6.74 -38.52
CA GLU A 377 29.62 6.22 -39.84
C GLU A 377 28.25 5.50 -39.87
N SER A 378 27.97 4.64 -38.87
CA SER A 378 26.78 3.79 -38.88
C SER A 378 25.54 4.52 -38.32
N HIS A 379 25.74 5.32 -37.29
CA HIS A 379 24.65 5.91 -36.51
C HIS A 379 24.59 7.44 -36.49
N GLY A 380 25.64 8.11 -37.04
CA GLY A 380 25.72 9.58 -37.08
C GLY A 380 25.91 10.22 -35.70
N ILE A 381 26.47 9.48 -34.72
CA ILE A 381 26.70 9.97 -33.36
C ILE A 381 28.09 10.57 -33.26
N SER A 382 28.19 11.91 -33.22
CA SER A 382 29.44 12.66 -33.05
C SER A 382 29.51 13.40 -31.70
N SER A 383 28.43 13.36 -30.90
CA SER A 383 28.30 14.19 -29.70
C SER A 383 29.09 13.70 -28.47
N ILE A 384 29.68 12.50 -28.53
CA ILE A 384 30.39 11.92 -27.38
C ILE A 384 31.81 12.49 -27.28
N HIS A 385 32.13 13.11 -26.12
CA HIS A 385 33.45 13.69 -25.88
C HIS A 385 34.55 12.57 -25.84
N PRO A 386 35.73 12.79 -26.44
CA PRO A 386 36.79 11.78 -26.52
C PRO A 386 37.26 11.18 -25.17
N SER A 387 37.18 11.95 -24.09
CA SER A 387 37.52 11.46 -22.74
C SER A 387 36.58 10.35 -22.25
N LYS A 388 35.29 10.35 -22.66
CA LYS A 388 34.31 9.37 -22.26
C LYS A 388 34.54 7.96 -22.82
N PHE A 389 35.29 7.84 -23.92
CA PHE A 389 35.70 6.55 -24.50
C PHE A 389 36.73 5.78 -23.63
N LYS A 390 37.28 6.42 -22.60
CA LYS A 390 38.18 5.80 -21.62
C LYS A 390 37.50 5.31 -20.36
N LEU A 391 36.21 5.59 -20.24
CA LEU A 391 35.39 5.15 -19.10
C LEU A 391 35.23 3.63 -19.08
N ASP A 392 34.86 3.09 -17.94
CA ASP A 392 34.47 1.69 -17.82
C ASP A 392 33.32 1.36 -18.79
N VAL A 393 33.28 0.10 -19.22
CA VAL A 393 32.35 -0.38 -20.27
C VAL A 393 30.88 -0.08 -19.93
N GLN A 394 30.48 -0.21 -18.65
CA GLN A 394 29.13 0.08 -18.23
C GLN A 394 28.76 1.56 -18.37
N LEU A 395 29.67 2.45 -17.98
CA LEU A 395 29.49 3.89 -18.13
C LEU A 395 29.53 4.32 -19.60
N LEU A 396 30.40 3.70 -20.37
CA LEU A 396 30.50 3.95 -21.81
C LEU A 396 29.21 3.53 -22.54
N LEU A 397 28.62 2.39 -22.17
CA LEU A 397 27.34 1.95 -22.70
C LEU A 397 26.24 2.98 -22.40
N LYS A 398 26.15 3.50 -21.18
CA LYS A 398 25.18 4.55 -20.81
C LYS A 398 25.30 5.78 -21.71
N GLU A 399 26.51 6.25 -21.92
CA GLU A 399 26.77 7.43 -22.78
C GLU A 399 26.44 7.19 -24.26
N VAL A 400 26.81 6.01 -24.78
CA VAL A 400 26.50 5.65 -26.17
C VAL A 400 25.00 5.54 -26.40
N PHE A 401 24.27 4.90 -25.50
CA PHE A 401 22.81 4.76 -25.62
C PHE A 401 22.07 6.07 -25.38
N PHE A 402 22.50 6.88 -24.42
CA PHE A 402 21.96 8.22 -24.21
C PHE A 402 22.11 9.10 -25.48
N ALA A 403 23.31 9.09 -26.10
CA ALA A 403 23.52 9.80 -27.34
C ALA A 403 22.72 9.21 -28.52
N PHE A 404 22.49 7.88 -28.52
CA PHE A 404 21.70 7.23 -29.58
C PHE A 404 20.23 7.57 -29.48
N PHE A 405 19.59 7.51 -28.29
CA PHE A 405 18.15 7.76 -28.11
C PHE A 405 17.81 9.25 -27.97
N GLY A 406 18.79 10.11 -27.66
CA GLY A 406 18.58 11.56 -27.50
C GLY A 406 18.00 11.94 -26.14
N GLY A 407 18.25 11.15 -25.09
CA GLY A 407 17.76 11.35 -23.72
C GLY A 407 16.62 10.43 -23.34
N VAL A 408 16.19 10.51 -22.07
CA VAL A 408 15.12 9.71 -21.48
C VAL A 408 13.80 10.52 -21.40
N CYS A 409 13.91 11.83 -21.11
CA CYS A 409 12.73 12.70 -20.95
C CYS A 409 11.86 12.82 -22.21
N PRO A 410 12.40 13.10 -23.43
CA PRO A 410 11.57 13.31 -24.60
C PRO A 410 10.73 12.09 -25.02
N PRO A 411 11.24 10.84 -25.04
CA PRO A 411 10.41 9.67 -25.32
C PRO A 411 9.36 9.40 -24.23
N PHE A 412 9.67 9.70 -22.97
CA PHE A 412 8.71 9.53 -21.89
C PHE A 412 7.57 10.56 -21.98
N VAL A 413 7.90 11.81 -22.29
CA VAL A 413 6.87 12.85 -22.53
C VAL A 413 6.00 12.49 -23.74
N ASP A 414 6.57 11.92 -24.81
CA ASP A 414 5.81 11.43 -25.96
C ASP A 414 4.78 10.36 -25.57
N LEU A 415 5.15 9.43 -24.65
CA LEU A 415 4.23 8.42 -24.11
C LEU A 415 3.01 9.05 -23.43
N ILE A 416 3.23 10.07 -22.58
CA ILE A 416 2.19 10.66 -21.73
C ILE A 416 1.44 11.81 -22.39
N GLN A 417 1.98 12.41 -23.44
CA GLN A 417 1.41 13.58 -24.10
C GLN A 417 0.06 13.26 -24.77
N HIS A 418 -0.11 12.04 -25.25
CA HIS A 418 -1.33 11.56 -25.89
C HIS A 418 -2.40 11.12 -24.86
N MET A 419 -2.07 11.10 -23.57
CA MET A 419 -2.97 10.76 -22.50
C MET A 419 -3.78 11.98 -22.05
N PRO A 420 -4.95 11.76 -21.42
CA PRO A 420 -5.81 12.85 -20.97
C PRO A 420 -5.10 13.84 -20.05
N SER A 421 -5.44 15.11 -20.19
CA SER A 421 -5.01 16.18 -19.29
C SER A 421 -5.91 16.26 -18.06
N PRO A 422 -5.57 17.05 -17.03
CA PRO A 422 -6.45 17.31 -15.91
C PRO A 422 -7.82 17.88 -16.32
N GLU A 423 -7.89 18.68 -17.40
CA GLU A 423 -9.14 19.18 -17.96
C GLU A 423 -10.08 18.06 -18.37
N ASP A 424 -9.53 16.96 -18.94
CA ASP A 424 -10.30 15.81 -19.41
C ASP A 424 -10.69 14.85 -18.28
N MET A 425 -9.95 14.86 -17.16
CA MET A 425 -10.08 13.86 -16.09
C MET A 425 -10.79 14.35 -14.85
N ASN A 426 -10.78 15.65 -14.55
CA ASN A 426 -11.27 16.18 -13.28
C ASN A 426 -12.75 15.90 -13.03
N VAL A 427 -13.59 15.97 -14.06
CA VAL A 427 -15.04 15.68 -13.95
C VAL A 427 -15.27 14.20 -13.61
N ASP A 428 -14.58 13.31 -14.31
CA ASP A 428 -14.72 11.87 -14.06
C ASP A 428 -14.25 11.49 -12.68
N LYS A 429 -13.12 12.05 -12.23
CA LYS A 429 -12.63 11.86 -10.86
C LYS A 429 -13.55 12.45 -9.81
N PHE A 430 -14.09 13.63 -10.07
CA PHE A 430 -15.05 14.23 -9.17
C PHE A 430 -16.29 13.34 -9.01
N ASN A 431 -16.88 12.89 -10.11
CA ASN A 431 -18.07 12.03 -10.09
C ASN A 431 -17.79 10.66 -9.44
N LEU A 432 -16.59 10.12 -9.60
CA LEU A 432 -16.20 8.86 -8.96
C LEU A 432 -16.04 9.01 -7.44
N LEU A 433 -15.44 10.10 -6.99
CA LEU A 433 -15.00 10.26 -5.61
C LEU A 433 -16.02 11.01 -4.74
N TYR A 434 -16.81 11.94 -5.30
CA TYR A 434 -17.75 12.75 -4.53
C TYR A 434 -19.06 12.01 -4.26
N LYS A 435 -19.54 12.07 -3.03
CA LYS A 435 -20.78 11.39 -2.62
C LYS A 435 -22.06 12.20 -2.84
N GLY A 436 -21.94 13.52 -2.94
CA GLY A 436 -23.07 14.44 -2.96
C GLY A 436 -23.56 14.81 -4.36
N ASN A 437 -24.71 15.44 -4.41
CA ASN A 437 -25.24 16.05 -5.62
C ASN A 437 -24.57 17.41 -5.86
N THR A 438 -24.23 17.71 -7.10
CA THR A 438 -23.51 18.93 -7.48
C THR A 438 -24.32 19.76 -8.45
N SER A 439 -24.20 21.10 -8.35
CA SER A 439 -24.80 22.00 -9.34
C SER A 439 -24.00 21.99 -10.65
N ASP A 440 -24.70 22.18 -11.77
CA ASP A 440 -24.08 22.23 -13.10
C ASP A 440 -23.03 23.35 -13.22
N GLU A 441 -23.20 24.45 -12.47
CA GLU A 441 -22.23 25.55 -12.42
C GLU A 441 -20.88 25.13 -11.83
N LEU A 442 -20.89 24.36 -10.73
CA LEU A 442 -19.67 23.83 -10.09
C LEU A 442 -18.98 22.82 -11.00
N LEU A 443 -19.75 21.96 -11.68
CA LEU A 443 -19.19 21.02 -12.67
C LEU A 443 -18.49 21.74 -13.82
N ALA A 444 -19.06 22.85 -14.32
CA ALA A 444 -18.43 23.65 -15.39
C ALA A 444 -17.10 24.29 -14.95
N HIS A 445 -16.93 24.69 -13.67
CA HIS A 445 -15.66 25.19 -13.16
C HIS A 445 -14.63 24.06 -13.01
N ILE A 446 -15.06 22.85 -12.62
CA ILE A 446 -14.20 21.68 -12.50
C ILE A 446 -13.71 21.21 -13.88
N GLU A 447 -14.61 21.16 -14.88
CA GLU A 447 -14.30 20.77 -16.25
C GLU A 447 -13.21 21.66 -16.87
N LYS A 448 -13.38 22.97 -16.72
CA LYS A 448 -12.44 23.95 -17.27
C LYS A 448 -11.16 24.11 -16.45
N CYS A 449 -11.01 23.42 -15.31
CA CYS A 449 -9.92 23.66 -14.36
C CYS A 449 -9.74 25.17 -14.07
N ASP A 450 -10.85 25.89 -13.84
CA ASP A 450 -10.82 27.35 -13.72
C ASP A 450 -10.04 27.81 -12.49
N PRO A 451 -8.88 28.47 -12.63
CA PRO A 451 -8.08 28.93 -11.51
C PRO A 451 -8.73 30.07 -10.69
N LYS A 452 -9.77 30.70 -11.24
CA LYS A 452 -10.53 31.78 -10.56
C LYS A 452 -11.84 31.29 -9.94
N GLY A 453 -12.23 30.07 -10.22
CA GLY A 453 -13.41 29.43 -9.69
C GLY A 453 -13.36 29.22 -8.16
N PRO A 454 -14.45 28.74 -7.57
CA PRO A 454 -14.45 28.36 -6.16
C PRO A 454 -13.47 27.22 -5.92
N VAL A 455 -12.77 27.25 -4.78
CA VAL A 455 -11.78 26.21 -4.44
C VAL A 455 -12.49 24.93 -4.05
N ILE A 456 -12.16 23.88 -4.78
CA ILE A 456 -12.56 22.50 -4.50
C ILE A 456 -11.31 21.63 -4.60
N ALA A 457 -10.96 20.98 -3.49
CA ALA A 457 -9.78 20.13 -3.41
C ALA A 457 -10.00 18.97 -2.42
N TYR A 458 -9.20 17.94 -2.54
CA TYR A 458 -9.17 16.86 -1.56
C TYR A 458 -7.75 16.55 -1.12
N VAL A 459 -7.63 16.15 0.15
CA VAL A 459 -6.41 15.66 0.77
C VAL A 459 -6.38 14.14 0.64
N ALA A 460 -5.35 13.60 0.03
CA ALA A 460 -5.20 12.17 -0.14
C ALA A 460 -4.42 11.51 1.00
N LYS A 461 -3.39 12.19 1.52
CA LYS A 461 -2.63 11.74 2.68
C LYS A 461 -1.90 12.89 3.38
N LEU A 462 -1.35 12.59 4.55
CA LEU A 462 -0.42 13.44 5.26
C LEU A 462 1.03 12.97 5.04
N VAL A 463 1.92 13.89 4.78
CA VAL A 463 3.36 13.65 4.54
C VAL A 463 4.15 14.22 5.71
N ASP A 464 5.03 13.41 6.32
CA ASP A 464 5.85 13.85 7.47
C ASP A 464 6.87 14.91 7.07
N SER A 465 7.14 15.83 7.99
CA SER A 465 8.36 16.69 7.95
C SER A 465 9.60 15.87 8.35
N ALA A 466 10.80 16.38 8.09
CA ALA A 466 12.05 15.68 8.41
C ALA A 466 12.18 15.28 9.89
N SER A 467 11.68 16.12 10.79
CA SER A 467 11.69 15.90 12.24
C SER A 467 10.44 15.16 12.75
N ALA A 468 9.46 14.86 11.89
CA ALA A 468 8.12 14.34 12.23
C ALA A 468 7.36 15.17 13.30
N ALA A 469 7.77 16.42 13.50
CA ALA A 469 7.08 17.34 14.42
C ALA A 469 5.75 17.82 13.83
N ARG A 470 5.66 17.94 12.51
CA ARG A 470 4.50 18.41 11.76
C ARG A 470 4.26 17.57 10.51
N PHE A 471 3.03 17.67 10.00
CA PHE A 471 2.64 17.04 8.74
C PHE A 471 2.28 18.08 7.69
N TYR A 472 2.52 17.75 6.45
CA TYR A 472 2.01 18.45 5.27
C TYR A 472 0.85 17.67 4.68
N ALA A 473 -0.25 18.35 4.34
CA ALA A 473 -1.35 17.69 3.63
C ALA A 473 -1.08 17.68 2.12
N GLN A 474 -1.06 16.49 1.52
CA GLN A 474 -0.91 16.32 0.08
C GLN A 474 -2.28 16.46 -0.58
N VAL A 475 -2.43 17.50 -1.39
CA VAL A 475 -3.71 17.90 -1.97
C VAL A 475 -3.72 17.81 -3.49
N ARG A 476 -4.87 17.49 -4.04
CA ARG A 476 -5.22 17.66 -5.43
C ARG A 476 -6.29 18.74 -5.53
N VAL A 477 -6.04 19.76 -6.33
CA VAL A 477 -6.99 20.85 -6.58
C VAL A 477 -7.76 20.57 -7.86
N LEU A 478 -9.10 20.57 -7.78
CA LEU A 478 -9.98 20.32 -8.91
C LEU A 478 -10.50 21.61 -9.55
N SER A 479 -10.79 22.63 -8.73
CA SER A 479 -11.24 23.95 -9.15
C SER A 479 -10.65 25.03 -8.25
N GLY A 480 -10.48 26.22 -8.77
CA GLY A 480 -9.93 27.37 -8.05
C GLY A 480 -8.41 27.35 -7.88
N THR A 481 -7.90 28.21 -7.04
CA THR A 481 -6.48 28.27 -6.65
C THR A 481 -6.38 28.31 -5.13
N LEU A 482 -5.66 27.35 -4.57
CA LEU A 482 -5.40 27.22 -3.14
C LEU A 482 -4.25 28.15 -2.75
N LYS A 483 -4.56 29.34 -2.22
CA LYS A 483 -3.57 30.37 -1.87
C LYS A 483 -3.31 30.44 -0.36
N PRO A 484 -2.06 30.65 0.07
CA PRO A 484 -1.75 30.98 1.45
C PRO A 484 -2.50 32.24 1.91
N GLY A 485 -2.94 32.25 3.16
CA GLY A 485 -3.68 33.36 3.76
C GLY A 485 -5.20 33.33 3.54
N ASN A 486 -5.74 32.43 2.72
CA ASN A 486 -7.18 32.26 2.56
C ASN A 486 -7.69 31.20 3.56
N SER A 487 -8.92 31.43 4.06
CA SER A 487 -9.64 30.49 4.92
C SER A 487 -10.50 29.56 4.08
N PHE A 488 -10.44 28.27 4.39
CA PHE A 488 -11.16 27.21 3.70
C PHE A 488 -11.99 26.38 4.68
N LEU A 489 -13.07 25.82 4.18
CA LEU A 489 -13.86 24.84 4.90
C LEU A 489 -13.23 23.47 4.75
N LEU A 490 -12.82 22.87 5.87
CA LEU A 490 -12.20 21.55 5.94
C LEU A 490 -13.21 20.57 6.54
N LEU A 491 -13.51 19.52 5.80
CA LEU A 491 -14.41 18.43 6.17
C LEU A 491 -13.59 17.15 6.37
N GLY A 492 -13.72 16.51 7.54
CA GLY A 492 -13.07 15.25 7.87
C GLY A 492 -13.75 14.03 7.28
N GLU A 493 -13.23 12.86 7.58
CA GLU A 493 -13.71 11.57 7.03
C GLU A 493 -15.11 11.17 7.52
N ASN A 494 -15.47 11.60 8.76
CA ASN A 494 -16.71 11.22 9.41
C ASN A 494 -17.82 12.28 9.26
N TYR A 495 -17.54 13.35 8.49
CA TYR A 495 -18.52 14.40 8.27
C TYR A 495 -19.72 13.86 7.47
N SER A 496 -20.92 14.23 7.94
CA SER A 496 -22.16 14.11 7.18
C SER A 496 -22.99 15.39 7.36
N PRO A 497 -23.91 15.71 6.44
CA PRO A 497 -24.77 16.89 6.60
C PRO A 497 -25.57 16.92 7.89
N GLU A 498 -25.82 15.75 8.50
CA GLU A 498 -26.53 15.60 9.78
C GLU A 498 -25.61 15.80 10.99
N PHE A 499 -24.32 15.51 10.87
CA PHE A 499 -23.31 15.59 11.95
C PHE A 499 -22.16 16.49 11.52
N THR A 500 -22.18 17.72 11.98
CA THR A 500 -21.22 18.78 11.60
C THR A 500 -19.99 18.87 12.51
N ASP A 501 -19.81 17.93 13.44
CA ASP A 501 -18.70 17.95 14.41
C ASP A 501 -17.33 17.84 13.75
N ASP A 502 -17.24 17.17 12.58
CA ASP A 502 -16.02 16.99 11.80
C ASP A 502 -15.88 18.03 10.67
N MET A 503 -16.29 19.29 10.96
CA MET A 503 -16.16 20.42 10.06
C MET A 503 -15.44 21.57 10.76
N LYS A 504 -14.42 22.13 10.12
CA LYS A 504 -13.65 23.27 10.66
C LYS A 504 -13.24 24.25 9.56
N VAL A 505 -13.28 25.54 9.88
CA VAL A 505 -12.67 26.57 9.02
C VAL A 505 -11.20 26.69 9.40
N GLN A 506 -10.31 26.56 8.44
CA GLN A 506 -8.86 26.59 8.63
C GLN A 506 -8.18 27.48 7.60
N ASP A 507 -7.04 28.05 7.99
CA ASP A 507 -6.22 28.89 7.14
C ASP A 507 -5.01 28.12 6.63
N VAL A 508 -4.72 28.24 5.34
CA VAL A 508 -3.48 27.73 4.75
C VAL A 508 -2.38 28.77 4.96
N ARG A 509 -1.29 28.39 5.63
CA ARG A 509 -0.14 29.27 5.85
C ARG A 509 0.87 29.25 4.71
N ARG A 510 1.19 28.06 4.21
CA ARG A 510 2.18 27.88 3.15
C ARG A 510 1.71 26.80 2.18
N ALA A 511 2.02 27.00 0.91
CA ALA A 511 1.81 26.06 -0.16
C ALA A 511 3.15 25.73 -0.83
N PHE A 512 3.32 24.48 -1.23
CA PHE A 512 4.56 23.99 -1.84
C PHE A 512 4.25 23.07 -3.00
N LEU A 513 5.12 23.08 -4.01
CA LEU A 513 5.26 21.96 -4.95
C LEU A 513 6.22 20.93 -4.35
N SER A 514 5.84 19.68 -4.36
CA SER A 514 6.64 18.59 -3.80
C SER A 514 7.66 18.08 -4.82
N CYS A 515 8.92 18.03 -4.41
CA CYS A 515 10.04 17.52 -5.19
C CYS A 515 10.86 16.52 -4.38
N SER A 516 10.19 15.62 -3.68
CA SER A 516 10.81 14.56 -2.88
C SER A 516 11.71 15.12 -1.77
N ARG A 517 13.01 15.27 -1.98
CA ARG A 517 13.98 15.76 -0.97
C ARG A 517 13.90 17.25 -0.69
N TYR A 518 13.25 18.02 -1.54
CA TYR A 518 13.07 19.45 -1.35
C TYR A 518 11.64 19.89 -1.69
N LYS A 519 11.27 21.08 -1.28
CA LYS A 519 9.93 21.66 -1.49
C LYS A 519 10.08 23.05 -2.07
N ILE A 520 9.40 23.33 -3.17
CA ILE A 520 9.40 24.66 -3.80
C ILE A 520 8.24 25.47 -3.20
N PRO A 521 8.50 26.53 -2.43
CA PRO A 521 7.43 27.41 -1.94
C PRO A 521 6.75 28.13 -3.11
N VAL A 522 5.42 28.15 -3.11
CA VAL A 522 4.61 28.75 -4.17
C VAL A 522 3.53 29.65 -3.61
N GLU A 523 3.10 30.65 -4.38
CA GLU A 523 2.04 31.59 -4.00
C GLU A 523 0.63 30.99 -4.07
N GLY A 524 0.51 29.79 -4.64
CA GLY A 524 -0.75 29.06 -4.71
C GLY A 524 -0.65 27.83 -5.58
N ILE A 525 -1.56 26.87 -5.36
CA ILE A 525 -1.67 25.63 -6.14
C ILE A 525 -2.92 25.76 -7.02
N PRO A 526 -2.77 25.84 -8.35
CA PRO A 526 -3.90 26.01 -9.27
C PRO A 526 -4.66 24.69 -9.49
N ALA A 527 -5.88 24.81 -10.03
CA ALA A 527 -6.69 23.69 -10.47
C ALA A 527 -5.93 22.77 -11.44
N GLY A 528 -6.11 21.46 -11.28
CA GLY A 528 -5.42 20.45 -12.09
C GLY A 528 -4.06 20.03 -11.54
N SER A 529 -3.50 20.68 -10.52
CA SER A 529 -2.17 20.40 -9.97
C SER A 529 -2.24 19.68 -8.62
N ILE A 530 -1.13 19.05 -8.27
CA ILE A 530 -0.89 18.40 -6.97
C ILE A 530 0.12 19.23 -6.18
N GLY A 531 -0.12 19.43 -4.88
CA GLY A 531 0.80 20.16 -4.04
C GLY A 531 0.72 19.76 -2.57
N LEU A 532 1.52 20.41 -1.75
CA LEU A 532 1.54 20.27 -0.30
C LEU A 532 1.08 21.57 0.34
N ILE A 533 0.22 21.46 1.35
CA ILE A 533 -0.19 22.61 2.17
C ILE A 533 0.16 22.39 3.64
N SER A 534 0.39 23.50 4.33
CA SER A 534 0.60 23.53 5.77
C SER A 534 -0.21 24.65 6.40
N GLY A 535 -0.83 24.41 7.54
CA GLY A 535 -1.62 25.36 8.30
C GLY A 535 -1.39 25.24 9.80
N HIS A 536 -2.17 25.90 10.60
CA HIS A 536 -1.96 25.93 12.06
C HIS A 536 -2.31 24.57 12.69
N ASP A 537 -3.49 24.06 12.40
CA ASP A 537 -4.03 22.83 12.98
C ASP A 537 -4.52 21.86 11.89
N ILE A 538 -4.14 22.07 10.63
CA ILE A 538 -4.54 21.20 9.52
C ILE A 538 -4.10 19.76 9.77
N ASP A 539 -2.86 19.59 10.23
CA ASP A 539 -2.28 18.30 10.53
C ASP A 539 -2.87 17.63 11.79
N VAL A 540 -3.45 18.42 12.70
CA VAL A 540 -4.11 17.89 13.90
C VAL A 540 -5.53 17.45 13.60
N PHE A 541 -6.25 18.19 12.76
CA PHE A 541 -7.64 17.93 12.41
C PHE A 541 -7.80 16.74 11.44
N ILE A 542 -6.95 16.68 10.41
CA ILE A 542 -7.02 15.59 9.42
C ILE A 542 -6.53 14.29 10.04
N SER A 543 -7.37 13.26 9.99
CA SER A 543 -7.01 11.90 10.39
C SER A 543 -6.19 11.20 9.30
N LYS A 544 -6.74 11.02 8.11
CA LYS A 544 -6.09 10.41 6.93
C LYS A 544 -6.42 11.20 5.67
N THR A 545 -7.69 11.33 5.33
CA THR A 545 -8.19 12.08 4.17
C THR A 545 -9.08 13.23 4.62
N ALA A 546 -9.26 14.23 3.76
CA ALA A 546 -10.17 15.34 4.02
C ALA A 546 -10.63 15.99 2.71
N THR A 547 -11.72 16.73 2.80
CA THR A 547 -12.29 17.52 1.70
C THR A 547 -12.13 19.01 1.99
N ILE A 548 -11.74 19.79 1.01
CA ILE A 548 -11.54 21.23 1.12
C ILE A 548 -12.50 21.94 0.18
N PHE A 549 -13.32 22.84 0.74
CA PHE A 549 -14.21 23.72 -0.03
C PHE A 549 -13.92 25.19 0.27
N ASP A 550 -14.27 26.04 -0.67
CA ASP A 550 -14.29 27.49 -0.47
C ASP A 550 -15.34 27.84 0.59
N GLN A 551 -14.99 28.72 1.53
CA GLN A 551 -15.91 29.19 2.57
C GLN A 551 -17.20 29.83 2.01
N ARG A 552 -17.16 30.31 0.76
CA ARG A 552 -18.30 30.90 0.06
C ARG A 552 -19.38 29.90 -0.32
N LEU A 553 -19.01 28.62 -0.44
CA LEU A 553 -19.90 27.50 -0.82
C LEU A 553 -20.69 26.93 0.37
N LYS A 554 -21.16 27.78 1.29
CA LYS A 554 -21.98 27.35 2.44
C LYS A 554 -23.34 26.81 1.97
N SER A 555 -23.36 25.60 1.46
CA SER A 555 -24.59 24.85 1.18
C SER A 555 -24.77 23.78 2.28
N PRO A 556 -25.99 23.63 2.83
CA PRO A 556 -26.27 22.56 3.81
C PRO A 556 -26.22 21.15 3.20
N THR A 557 -25.94 21.02 1.91
CA THR A 557 -25.89 19.77 1.15
C THR A 557 -24.48 19.36 0.74
N LEU A 558 -23.44 19.99 1.32
CA LEU A 558 -22.07 19.58 1.03
C LEU A 558 -21.77 18.21 1.62
N GLU A 559 -21.18 17.35 0.82
CA GLU A 559 -20.75 16.01 1.15
C GLU A 559 -19.22 15.89 1.04
N ILE A 560 -18.67 14.79 1.49
CA ILE A 560 -17.23 14.52 1.43
C ILE A 560 -16.86 13.73 0.19
N PHE A 561 -15.59 13.85 -0.21
CA PHE A 561 -14.98 12.86 -1.10
C PHE A 561 -14.83 11.53 -0.35
N ARG A 562 -15.13 10.43 -1.04
CA ARG A 562 -15.01 9.08 -0.45
C ARG A 562 -13.63 8.90 0.18
N PRO A 563 -13.54 8.27 1.35
CA PRO A 563 -12.25 7.85 1.92
C PRO A 563 -11.48 6.97 0.93
N LEU A 564 -10.23 6.66 1.23
CA LEU A 564 -9.42 5.78 0.39
C LEU A 564 -9.99 4.35 0.42
N ASP A 565 -10.16 3.76 -0.75
CA ASP A 565 -10.60 2.37 -0.87
C ASP A 565 -9.49 1.43 -0.36
N LYS A 566 -9.85 0.48 0.49
CA LYS A 566 -8.93 -0.52 1.00
C LYS A 566 -8.81 -1.66 -0.01
N ILE A 567 -7.69 -1.73 -0.72
CA ILE A 567 -7.43 -2.77 -1.72
C ILE A 567 -7.23 -4.15 -1.05
N SER A 568 -6.58 -4.17 0.09
CA SER A 568 -6.36 -5.37 0.89
C SER A 568 -6.92 -5.18 2.31
N LYS A 569 -7.14 -6.27 3.03
CA LYS A 569 -7.59 -6.20 4.44
C LYS A 569 -6.38 -6.34 5.36
N PRO A 570 -6.22 -5.47 6.37
CA PRO A 570 -5.17 -5.63 7.37
C PRO A 570 -5.53 -6.82 8.27
N VAL A 571 -4.83 -7.92 8.09
CA VAL A 571 -5.09 -9.19 8.80
C VAL A 571 -4.00 -9.57 9.80
N PHE A 572 -2.84 -8.95 9.72
CA PHE A 572 -1.77 -9.10 10.70
C PHE A 572 -2.01 -8.22 11.91
N LYS A 573 -1.89 -8.79 13.12
CA LYS A 573 -2.22 -8.16 14.39
C LYS A 573 -1.05 -8.22 15.35
N ILE A 574 -0.71 -7.07 15.96
CA ILE A 574 0.30 -6.96 17.03
C ILE A 574 -0.27 -6.10 18.16
N ALA A 575 -0.13 -6.55 19.41
CA ALA A 575 -0.41 -5.72 20.57
C ALA A 575 0.87 -4.97 20.99
N VAL A 576 0.73 -3.69 21.34
CA VAL A 576 1.84 -2.82 21.71
C VAL A 576 1.54 -2.09 23.02
N GLN A 577 2.56 -1.97 23.86
CA GLN A 577 2.47 -1.30 25.15
C GLN A 577 3.77 -0.52 25.41
N PRO A 578 3.73 0.62 26.10
CA PRO A 578 4.95 1.29 26.54
C PRO A 578 5.68 0.44 27.56
N ALA A 579 7.02 0.48 27.56
CA ALA A 579 7.82 -0.23 28.57
C ALA A 579 7.52 0.31 29.97
N ASN A 580 7.35 1.65 30.07
CA ASN A 580 6.99 2.36 31.31
C ASN A 580 5.53 2.83 31.24
N PRO A 581 4.65 2.41 32.14
CA PRO A 581 3.25 2.83 32.15
C PRO A 581 3.03 4.34 32.32
N SER A 582 3.97 5.05 32.96
CA SER A 582 3.92 6.52 33.16
C SER A 582 3.99 7.31 31.83
N GLU A 583 4.50 6.71 30.78
CA GLU A 583 4.67 7.33 29.46
C GLU A 583 3.50 7.05 28.51
N LEU A 584 2.37 6.54 29.02
CA LEU A 584 1.20 6.19 28.22
C LEU A 584 0.65 7.36 27.41
N SER A 585 0.65 8.59 27.93
CA SER A 585 0.18 9.79 27.23
C SER A 585 1.03 10.08 25.98
N LYS A 586 2.35 10.00 26.10
CA LYS A 586 3.31 10.20 25.02
C LYS A 586 3.21 9.08 23.99
N PHE A 587 3.01 7.84 24.45
CA PHE A 587 2.77 6.68 23.60
C PHE A 587 1.48 6.83 22.78
N THR A 588 0.37 7.23 23.38
CA THR A 588 -0.90 7.44 22.67
C THR A 588 -0.83 8.57 21.66
N GLU A 589 -0.08 9.63 21.95
CA GLU A 589 0.20 10.69 20.97
C GLU A 589 1.03 10.15 19.79
N GLY A 590 2.05 9.33 20.07
CA GLY A 590 2.84 8.64 19.05
C GLY A 590 1.97 7.75 18.16
N LEU A 591 1.04 6.99 18.74
CA LEU A 591 0.09 6.16 17.97
C LEU A 591 -0.85 7.00 17.09
N LYS A 592 -1.31 8.17 17.55
CA LYS A 592 -2.11 9.10 16.73
C LYS A 592 -1.31 9.61 15.53
N LYS A 593 -0.04 9.99 15.73
CA LYS A 593 0.87 10.41 14.65
C LYS A 593 1.12 9.29 13.65
N LEU A 594 1.34 8.06 14.15
CA LEU A 594 1.50 6.87 13.33
C LEU A 594 0.28 6.61 12.44
N ASN A 595 -0.93 6.66 13.01
CA ASN A 595 -2.17 6.45 12.27
C ASN A 595 -2.39 7.49 11.15
N ARG A 596 -1.91 8.71 11.33
CA ARG A 596 -1.95 9.77 10.30
C ARG A 596 -0.96 9.55 9.19
N SER A 597 0.23 9.04 9.51
CA SER A 597 1.31 8.83 8.56
C SER A 597 1.12 7.62 7.66
N TYR A 598 0.55 6.54 8.20
CA TYR A 598 0.30 5.29 7.50
C TYR A 598 -1.18 5.13 7.19
N VAL A 599 -1.56 5.32 5.93
CA VAL A 599 -2.96 5.39 5.50
C VAL A 599 -3.70 4.07 5.74
N GLY A 600 -3.08 2.93 5.47
CA GLY A 600 -3.69 1.61 5.58
C GLY A 600 -3.68 1.00 6.98
N SER A 601 -2.92 1.58 7.94
CA SER A 601 -2.88 1.05 9.30
C SER A 601 -4.21 1.24 10.03
N GLU A 602 -4.60 0.25 10.83
CA GLU A 602 -5.71 0.36 11.77
C GLU A 602 -5.17 0.22 13.19
N ILE A 603 -5.39 1.27 14.00
CA ILE A 603 -5.02 1.26 15.42
C ILE A 603 -6.32 1.17 16.21
N ARG A 604 -6.41 0.17 17.09
CA ARG A 604 -7.57 -0.08 17.93
C ARG A 604 -7.15 -0.25 19.37
N VAL A 605 -8.05 0.08 20.28
CA VAL A 605 -7.94 -0.28 21.70
C VAL A 605 -8.94 -1.39 21.95
N GLU A 606 -8.47 -2.56 22.37
CA GLU A 606 -9.35 -3.67 22.72
C GLU A 606 -9.99 -3.45 24.10
N GLN A 607 -11.03 -4.23 24.44
CA GLN A 607 -11.73 -4.10 25.72
C GLN A 607 -10.82 -4.28 26.92
N GLY A 608 -9.77 -5.09 26.79
CA GLY A 608 -8.71 -5.27 27.81
C GLY A 608 -7.80 -4.05 28.02
N GLY A 609 -8.00 -2.96 27.26
CA GLY A 609 -7.15 -1.76 27.31
C GLY A 609 -5.84 -1.87 26.52
N GLU A 610 -5.62 -2.97 25.82
CA GLU A 610 -4.45 -3.16 24.97
C GLU A 610 -4.56 -2.36 23.68
N HIS A 611 -3.47 -1.69 23.31
CA HIS A 611 -3.38 -1.04 22.01
C HIS A 611 -2.92 -2.04 20.95
N VAL A 612 -3.71 -2.19 19.92
CA VAL A 612 -3.49 -3.15 18.83
C VAL A 612 -3.28 -2.41 17.52
N ILE A 613 -2.25 -2.82 16.79
CA ILE A 613 -1.96 -2.35 15.44
C ILE A 613 -2.24 -3.49 14.47
N LEU A 614 -3.04 -3.19 13.45
CA LEU A 614 -3.33 -4.08 12.32
C LEU A 614 -2.60 -3.58 11.08
N GLY A 615 -1.98 -4.51 10.35
CA GLY A 615 -1.25 -4.24 9.12
C GLY A 615 -1.45 -5.32 8.06
N TYR A 616 -0.90 -5.08 6.87
CA TYR A 616 -1.05 -5.98 5.72
C TYR A 616 -0.09 -7.16 5.76
N GLY A 617 1.12 -6.99 6.28
CA GLY A 617 2.15 -8.02 6.33
C GLY A 617 3.22 -7.74 7.36
N GLU A 618 4.20 -8.64 7.45
CA GLU A 618 5.28 -8.60 8.43
C GLU A 618 6.20 -7.38 8.24
N LEU A 619 6.56 -7.09 6.97
CA LEU A 619 7.41 -5.95 6.62
C LEU A 619 6.72 -4.61 6.95
N TYR A 620 5.43 -4.52 6.69
CA TYR A 620 4.64 -3.32 7.00
C TYR A 620 4.64 -3.02 8.51
N LEU A 621 4.38 -4.03 9.34
CA LEU A 621 4.37 -3.89 10.79
C LEU A 621 5.75 -3.57 11.36
N ASP A 622 6.81 -4.14 10.80
CA ASP A 622 8.17 -3.84 11.24
C ASP A 622 8.54 -2.36 10.96
N CYS A 623 8.16 -1.82 9.79
CA CYS A 623 8.31 -0.40 9.49
C CYS A 623 7.51 0.50 10.45
N LEU A 624 6.25 0.13 10.74
CA LEU A 624 5.40 0.83 11.70
C LEU A 624 6.02 0.87 13.10
N LEU A 625 6.49 -0.26 13.59
CA LEU A 625 7.10 -0.38 14.92
C LEU A 625 8.41 0.41 15.01
N HIS A 626 9.23 0.37 13.96
CA HIS A 626 10.45 1.18 13.88
C HIS A 626 10.13 2.67 14.00
N ASP A 627 9.16 3.15 13.21
CA ASP A 627 8.79 4.57 13.21
C ASP A 627 8.11 4.97 14.53
N LEU A 628 7.32 4.07 15.13
CA LEU A 628 6.72 4.35 16.43
C LEU A 628 7.78 4.50 17.53
N ARG A 629 8.78 3.61 17.58
CA ARG A 629 9.84 3.63 18.59
C ARG A 629 10.76 4.84 18.45
N LEU A 630 11.23 5.12 17.24
CA LEU A 630 12.32 6.07 17.02
C LEU A 630 11.82 7.45 16.61
N LEU A 631 10.71 7.53 15.86
CA LEU A 631 10.27 8.78 15.21
C LEU A 631 9.13 9.44 15.99
N TYR A 632 8.03 8.74 16.25
CA TYR A 632 6.80 9.34 16.76
C TYR A 632 6.69 9.35 18.28
N ALA A 633 6.95 8.21 18.93
CA ALA A 633 6.85 8.11 20.38
C ALA A 633 8.20 8.34 21.08
N LYS A 634 9.31 7.96 20.45
CA LYS A 634 10.68 8.02 21.01
C LYS A 634 10.74 7.33 22.38
N LEU A 635 10.21 6.11 22.45
CA LEU A 635 10.04 5.30 23.68
C LEU A 635 10.36 3.85 23.40
N ASP A 636 10.79 3.16 24.45
CA ASP A 636 10.87 1.70 24.43
C ASP A 636 9.48 1.08 24.55
N ILE A 637 9.19 0.15 23.63
CA ILE A 637 7.87 -0.46 23.46
C ILE A 637 7.99 -1.97 23.61
N LYS A 638 7.10 -2.55 24.41
CA LYS A 638 6.87 -4.00 24.47
C LYS A 638 5.90 -4.38 23.35
N VAL A 639 6.26 -5.40 22.61
CA VAL A 639 5.49 -5.91 21.48
C VAL A 639 5.14 -7.36 21.74
N SER A 640 3.88 -7.74 21.50
CA SER A 640 3.47 -9.14 21.54
C SER A 640 3.95 -9.89 20.30
N ASP A 641 3.91 -11.21 20.37
CA ASP A 641 4.12 -12.03 19.19
C ASP A 641 3.07 -11.69 18.12
N PRO A 642 3.45 -11.63 16.83
CA PRO A 642 2.51 -11.34 15.76
C PRO A 642 1.46 -12.45 15.65
N THR A 643 0.20 -12.05 15.55
CA THR A 643 -0.95 -12.94 15.43
C THR A 643 -1.77 -12.58 14.20
N ALA A 644 -2.63 -13.50 13.77
CA ALA A 644 -3.61 -13.20 12.74
C ALA A 644 -4.91 -12.68 13.37
N ARG A 645 -5.63 -11.81 12.67
CA ARG A 645 -6.98 -11.41 13.01
C ARG A 645 -7.91 -12.55 12.65
N PHE A 646 -8.47 -13.22 13.64
CA PHE A 646 -9.48 -14.25 13.43
C PHE A 646 -10.87 -13.63 13.19
N SER A 647 -11.79 -14.46 12.73
CA SER A 647 -13.22 -14.15 12.67
C SER A 647 -14.03 -15.36 13.12
N GLU A 648 -15.27 -15.15 13.52
CA GLU A 648 -16.15 -16.21 14.00
C GLU A 648 -17.27 -16.46 12.98
N THR A 649 -17.68 -17.71 12.81
CA THR A 649 -18.78 -18.11 11.90
C THR A 649 -19.53 -19.31 12.45
N CYS A 650 -20.61 -19.71 11.77
CA CYS A 650 -21.29 -20.99 12.00
C CYS A 650 -21.33 -21.80 10.70
N LEU A 651 -21.34 -23.14 10.83
CA LEU A 651 -21.46 -24.04 9.67
C LEU A 651 -22.91 -24.48 9.39
N ASP A 652 -23.70 -24.60 10.43
CA ASP A 652 -25.07 -25.11 10.34
C ASP A 652 -26.06 -24.10 10.91
N MET A 653 -27.33 -24.31 10.69
CA MET A 653 -28.42 -23.59 11.35
C MET A 653 -28.49 -23.97 12.82
N SER A 654 -28.91 -23.04 13.69
CA SER A 654 -29.16 -23.30 15.12
C SER A 654 -29.99 -24.53 15.33
N LYS A 655 -29.48 -25.50 16.09
CA LYS A 655 -30.14 -26.82 16.33
C LYS A 655 -31.39 -26.66 17.17
N VAL A 656 -31.48 -25.63 17.99
CA VAL A 656 -32.57 -25.38 18.94
C VAL A 656 -32.95 -23.91 18.95
N LYS A 657 -34.27 -23.65 19.04
CA LYS A 657 -34.81 -22.30 19.28
C LYS A 657 -34.74 -22.00 20.77
N LEU A 658 -33.89 -21.11 21.18
CA LEU A 658 -33.77 -20.68 22.58
C LEU A 658 -34.44 -19.33 22.79
N ILE A 659 -35.24 -19.25 23.82
CA ILE A 659 -35.86 -17.99 24.27
C ILE A 659 -34.85 -17.29 25.16
N THR A 660 -34.52 -16.07 24.81
CA THR A 660 -33.62 -15.22 25.60
C THR A 660 -34.41 -14.14 26.28
N GLU A 661 -34.32 -14.09 27.60
CA GLU A 661 -35.01 -13.13 28.42
C GLU A 661 -34.15 -11.94 28.79
N SER A 662 -34.78 -10.77 28.93
CA SER A 662 -34.13 -9.58 29.49
C SER A 662 -33.87 -9.75 30.98
N ALA A 663 -32.98 -8.95 31.58
CA ALA A 663 -32.61 -9.04 32.99
C ALA A 663 -33.83 -8.81 33.93
N ASN A 664 -34.87 -8.11 33.48
CA ASN A 664 -36.11 -7.90 34.21
C ASN A 664 -37.20 -8.96 33.94
N MET A 665 -36.90 -10.00 33.13
CA MET A 665 -37.80 -11.11 32.74
C MET A 665 -39.14 -10.66 32.14
N LYS A 666 -39.22 -9.43 31.59
CA LYS A 666 -40.45 -8.88 31.00
C LYS A 666 -40.43 -8.88 29.47
N ASN A 667 -39.24 -8.99 28.89
CA ASN A 667 -39.08 -9.04 27.45
C ASN A 667 -38.38 -10.34 27.09
N ASN A 668 -38.80 -10.97 26.03
CA ASN A 668 -38.08 -12.11 25.47
C ASN A 668 -37.92 -11.99 23.96
N LEU A 669 -36.84 -12.59 23.45
CA LEU A 669 -36.49 -12.63 22.07
C LEU A 669 -36.04 -14.03 21.70
N THR A 670 -36.51 -14.54 20.58
CA THR A 670 -36.10 -15.83 20.04
C THR A 670 -35.45 -15.60 18.70
N MET A 671 -34.18 -15.95 18.59
CA MET A 671 -33.41 -15.86 17.35
C MET A 671 -32.80 -17.21 16.95
N ILE A 672 -32.59 -17.39 15.67
CA ILE A 672 -31.78 -18.45 15.10
C ILE A 672 -30.67 -17.85 14.22
N ALA A 673 -29.54 -18.54 14.16
CA ALA A 673 -28.43 -18.22 13.28
C ALA A 673 -28.31 -19.30 12.21
N GLU A 674 -28.00 -18.90 11.00
CA GLU A 674 -27.72 -19.80 9.88
C GLU A 674 -26.61 -19.19 9.00
N PRO A 675 -25.81 -20.00 8.29
CA PRO A 675 -24.78 -19.49 7.41
C PRO A 675 -25.38 -18.65 6.26
N LEU A 676 -24.71 -17.56 5.92
CA LEU A 676 -25.05 -16.74 4.76
C LEU A 676 -24.38 -17.32 3.53
N GLU A 677 -25.04 -17.27 2.40
CA GLU A 677 -24.54 -17.74 1.12
C GLU A 677 -23.25 -16.99 0.73
N GLU A 678 -22.23 -17.70 0.22
CA GLU A 678 -20.92 -17.13 -0.09
C GLU A 678 -20.96 -16.04 -1.17
N ASP A 679 -21.84 -16.18 -2.15
CA ASP A 679 -22.00 -15.20 -3.24
C ASP A 679 -22.50 -13.85 -2.69
N ILE A 680 -23.47 -13.87 -1.78
CA ILE A 680 -24.00 -12.67 -1.11
C ILE A 680 -22.91 -12.04 -0.24
N SER A 681 -22.16 -12.85 0.51
CA SER A 681 -21.07 -12.38 1.36
C SER A 681 -19.99 -11.69 0.55
N ARG A 682 -19.64 -12.23 -0.62
CA ARG A 682 -18.65 -11.67 -1.54
C ARG A 682 -19.12 -10.32 -2.10
N ASP A 683 -20.40 -10.22 -2.49
CA ASP A 683 -20.94 -9.00 -3.07
C ASP A 683 -21.15 -7.89 -2.04
N ILE A 684 -21.41 -8.24 -0.76
CA ILE A 684 -21.40 -7.28 0.34
C ILE A 684 -19.98 -6.72 0.54
N GLU A 685 -18.96 -7.59 0.54
CA GLU A 685 -17.57 -7.18 0.70
C GLU A 685 -17.05 -6.36 -0.48
N ALA A 686 -17.52 -6.66 -1.68
CA ALA A 686 -17.22 -5.90 -2.89
C ALA A 686 -17.96 -4.54 -2.98
N GLY A 687 -18.89 -4.27 -2.04
CA GLY A 687 -19.68 -3.05 -2.03
C GLY A 687 -20.78 -3.00 -3.10
N VAL A 688 -21.15 -4.12 -3.69
CA VAL A 688 -22.27 -4.25 -4.65
C VAL A 688 -23.60 -4.20 -3.91
N LEU A 689 -23.66 -4.87 -2.75
CA LEU A 689 -24.79 -4.83 -1.83
C LEU A 689 -24.43 -3.97 -0.62
N VAL A 690 -24.94 -2.74 -0.59
CA VAL A 690 -24.76 -1.79 0.53
C VAL A 690 -26.07 -1.46 1.23
N PRO A 691 -26.05 -1.18 2.54
CA PRO A 691 -27.26 -0.80 3.28
C PRO A 691 -27.95 0.47 2.77
N SER A 692 -27.23 1.33 2.07
CA SER A 692 -27.75 2.57 1.49
C SER A 692 -28.70 2.35 0.29
N ILE A 693 -28.76 1.13 -0.25
CA ILE A 693 -29.69 0.78 -1.33
C ILE A 693 -31.12 0.83 -0.78
N PRO A 694 -32.08 1.47 -1.48
CA PRO A 694 -33.46 1.47 -1.05
C PRO A 694 -34.01 0.06 -0.79
N PRO A 695 -34.73 -0.21 0.30
CA PRO A 695 -35.17 -1.56 0.68
C PRO A 695 -35.94 -2.33 -0.41
N ARG A 696 -36.67 -1.59 -1.27
CA ARG A 696 -37.37 -2.21 -2.40
C ARG A 696 -36.44 -2.72 -3.49
N GLU A 697 -35.36 -2.00 -3.75
CA GLU A 697 -34.35 -2.36 -4.75
C GLU A 697 -33.47 -3.48 -4.22
N LEU A 698 -33.06 -3.41 -2.95
CA LEU A 698 -32.34 -4.48 -2.27
C LEU A 698 -33.11 -5.79 -2.33
N ALA A 699 -34.41 -5.78 -1.97
CA ALA A 699 -35.28 -6.95 -2.04
C ALA A 699 -35.42 -7.49 -3.47
N LYS A 700 -35.44 -6.61 -4.50
CA LYS A 700 -35.49 -7.03 -5.90
C LYS A 700 -34.19 -7.72 -6.33
N ARG A 701 -33.03 -7.20 -5.92
CA ARG A 701 -31.71 -7.83 -6.19
C ARG A 701 -31.62 -9.17 -5.49
N LEU A 702 -31.88 -9.25 -4.17
CA LEU A 702 -31.82 -10.50 -3.42
C LEU A 702 -32.71 -11.59 -4.02
N ARG A 703 -33.87 -11.23 -4.58
CA ARG A 703 -34.76 -12.17 -5.24
C ARG A 703 -34.26 -12.61 -6.62
N ASN A 704 -33.83 -11.66 -7.46
CA ASN A 704 -33.53 -11.94 -8.86
C ASN A 704 -32.15 -12.56 -9.03
N ASP A 705 -31.17 -12.06 -8.28
CA ASP A 705 -29.76 -12.43 -8.50
C ASP A 705 -29.35 -13.62 -7.61
N TYR A 706 -29.97 -13.74 -6.41
CA TYR A 706 -29.62 -14.82 -5.44
C TYR A 706 -30.77 -15.80 -5.15
N GLY A 707 -31.94 -15.61 -5.78
CA GLY A 707 -33.06 -16.58 -5.67
C GLY A 707 -33.77 -16.61 -4.32
N TRP A 708 -33.65 -15.55 -3.50
CA TRP A 708 -34.33 -15.48 -2.21
C TRP A 708 -35.84 -15.41 -2.39
N ASP A 709 -36.59 -15.96 -1.40
CA ASP A 709 -38.03 -15.79 -1.33
C ASP A 709 -38.40 -14.30 -1.16
N ALA A 710 -39.50 -13.91 -1.75
CA ALA A 710 -39.98 -12.53 -1.76
C ALA A 710 -40.27 -11.96 -0.35
N LEU A 711 -40.66 -12.79 0.61
CA LEU A 711 -40.87 -12.39 2.00
C LEU A 711 -39.54 -12.23 2.72
N ALA A 712 -38.65 -13.19 2.61
CA ALA A 712 -37.31 -13.12 3.19
C ALA A 712 -36.49 -11.94 2.67
N ALA A 713 -36.55 -11.66 1.37
CA ALA A 713 -35.87 -10.52 0.76
C ALA A 713 -36.35 -9.14 1.29
N ARG A 714 -37.59 -9.04 1.74
CA ARG A 714 -38.16 -7.80 2.30
C ARG A 714 -37.98 -7.66 3.82
N SER A 715 -37.62 -8.75 4.50
CA SER A 715 -37.49 -8.81 5.96
C SER A 715 -36.10 -8.38 6.46
N VAL A 716 -35.18 -8.01 5.59
CA VAL A 716 -33.82 -7.57 5.95
C VAL A 716 -33.89 -6.23 6.70
N TRP A 717 -33.33 -6.19 7.92
CA TRP A 717 -33.31 -5.01 8.76
C TRP A 717 -31.98 -4.28 8.73
N ALA A 718 -30.88 -5.02 8.84
CA ALA A 718 -29.55 -4.43 8.95
C ALA A 718 -28.46 -5.38 8.50
N PHE A 719 -27.33 -4.80 8.16
CA PHE A 719 -26.04 -5.47 7.98
C PHE A 719 -25.14 -5.22 9.20
N GLY A 720 -24.23 -6.13 9.51
CA GLY A 720 -23.36 -6.03 10.69
C GLY A 720 -22.00 -6.70 10.48
N PRO A 721 -20.98 -6.26 11.23
CA PRO A 721 -21.00 -5.21 12.26
C PRO A 721 -21.09 -3.77 11.71
N ASP A 722 -20.54 -3.53 10.52
CA ASP A 722 -20.49 -2.26 9.82
C ASP A 722 -21.26 -2.36 8.49
N GLU A 723 -21.27 -1.31 7.68
CA GLU A 723 -21.97 -1.29 6.38
C GLU A 723 -21.42 -2.31 5.36
N THR A 724 -20.17 -2.71 5.51
CA THR A 724 -19.51 -3.75 4.69
C THR A 724 -19.44 -5.10 5.39
N GLY A 725 -20.14 -5.25 6.51
CA GLY A 725 -20.14 -6.49 7.30
C GLY A 725 -21.02 -7.56 6.68
N THR A 726 -20.51 -8.80 6.62
CA THR A 726 -21.15 -9.94 5.97
C THR A 726 -22.18 -10.67 6.85
N CYS A 727 -22.69 -10.01 7.90
CA CYS A 727 -23.80 -10.54 8.70
C CYS A 727 -25.10 -9.79 8.39
N MET A 728 -26.22 -10.50 8.41
CA MET A 728 -27.54 -9.92 8.14
C MET A 728 -28.51 -10.22 9.28
N LEU A 729 -29.37 -9.25 9.60
CA LEU A 729 -30.49 -9.43 10.54
C LEU A 729 -31.81 -9.39 9.77
N LEU A 730 -32.63 -10.41 9.97
CA LEU A 730 -33.94 -10.56 9.31
C LEU A 730 -35.06 -10.66 10.34
N ASP A 731 -36.21 -10.10 10.01
CA ASP A 731 -37.48 -10.24 10.78
C ASP A 731 -38.34 -11.32 10.13
N ASP A 732 -38.37 -12.49 10.74
CA ASP A 732 -39.15 -13.64 10.31
C ASP A 732 -40.26 -13.97 11.33
N THR A 733 -40.70 -12.97 12.12
CA THR A 733 -41.77 -13.16 13.11
C THR A 733 -43.13 -13.16 12.42
N LEU A 734 -44.04 -14.00 12.94
CA LEU A 734 -45.40 -14.09 12.45
C LEU A 734 -46.29 -13.01 13.10
N PRO A 735 -47.17 -12.32 12.34
CA PRO A 735 -48.05 -11.29 12.89
C PRO A 735 -49.04 -11.82 13.94
N GLU A 736 -49.29 -13.14 13.93
CA GLU A 736 -50.19 -13.79 14.88
C GLU A 736 -49.56 -14.03 16.25
N GLU A 737 -48.21 -14.16 16.29
CA GLU A 737 -47.47 -14.48 17.51
C GLU A 737 -46.73 -13.25 18.10
N THR A 738 -46.51 -12.21 17.31
CA THR A 738 -45.71 -11.06 17.71
C THR A 738 -46.40 -9.73 17.35
N ASP A 739 -46.42 -8.80 18.30
CA ASP A 739 -46.89 -7.42 18.05
C ASP A 739 -45.86 -6.66 17.16
N LYS A 740 -46.14 -6.60 15.86
CA LYS A 740 -45.28 -5.94 14.85
C LYS A 740 -45.12 -4.45 15.08
N ALA A 741 -46.13 -3.76 15.65
CA ALA A 741 -46.06 -2.34 15.92
C ALA A 741 -45.01 -2.07 17.01
N ARG A 742 -45.06 -2.84 18.08
CA ARG A 742 -44.14 -2.73 19.20
C ARG A 742 -42.70 -3.15 18.79
N LEU A 743 -42.60 -4.20 17.98
CA LEU A 743 -41.33 -4.64 17.46
C LEU A 743 -40.67 -3.57 16.56
N ALA A 744 -41.46 -2.85 15.75
CA ALA A 744 -40.98 -1.75 14.92
C ALA A 744 -40.50 -0.54 15.74
N GLU A 745 -41.13 -0.22 16.87
CA GLU A 745 -40.65 0.85 17.75
C GLU A 745 -39.29 0.56 18.37
N LEU A 746 -39.01 -0.71 18.70
CA LEU A 746 -37.76 -1.13 19.34
C LEU A 746 -36.69 -1.63 18.34
N LYS A 747 -36.99 -1.54 17.03
CA LYS A 747 -36.10 -2.02 15.95
C LYS A 747 -34.69 -1.53 16.06
N GLU A 748 -34.49 -0.22 16.26
CA GLU A 748 -33.14 0.36 16.32
C GLU A 748 -32.32 -0.15 17.52
N LEU A 749 -32.96 -0.42 18.66
CA LEU A 749 -32.28 -0.98 19.84
C LEU A 749 -31.87 -2.44 19.60
N ILE A 750 -32.69 -3.20 18.89
CA ILE A 750 -32.37 -4.58 18.50
C ILE A 750 -31.19 -4.59 17.50
N ILE A 751 -31.22 -3.68 16.53
CA ILE A 751 -30.12 -3.51 15.56
C ILE A 751 -28.81 -3.13 16.26
N GLN A 752 -28.82 -2.25 17.26
CA GLN A 752 -27.63 -1.92 18.03
C GLN A 752 -27.07 -3.14 18.77
N GLY A 753 -27.91 -3.94 19.39
CA GLY A 753 -27.50 -5.18 20.04
C GLY A 753 -26.94 -6.20 19.05
N PHE A 754 -27.53 -6.33 17.87
CA PHE A 754 -27.01 -7.15 16.77
C PHE A 754 -25.64 -6.64 16.26
N LYS A 755 -25.50 -5.36 15.96
CA LYS A 755 -24.21 -4.78 15.54
C LYS A 755 -23.13 -4.97 16.60
N TRP A 756 -23.47 -4.87 17.88
CA TRP A 756 -22.53 -5.16 18.96
C TRP A 756 -22.13 -6.64 18.99
N SER A 757 -23.09 -7.56 18.89
CA SER A 757 -22.81 -9.00 18.88
C SER A 757 -21.97 -9.47 17.69
N THR A 758 -22.17 -8.84 16.52
CA THR A 758 -21.39 -9.16 15.30
C THR A 758 -20.02 -8.54 15.30
N ARG A 759 -19.79 -7.47 16.06
CA ARG A 759 -18.45 -6.87 16.25
C ARG A 759 -17.59 -7.70 17.18
N GLU A 760 -18.18 -8.27 18.21
CA GLU A 760 -17.54 -9.07 19.24
C GLU A 760 -18.31 -10.38 19.39
N GLY A 761 -17.75 -11.46 18.85
CA GLY A 761 -18.39 -12.78 18.85
C GLY A 761 -18.25 -13.53 20.19
N PRO A 762 -19.01 -14.62 20.40
CA PRO A 762 -19.03 -15.37 21.65
C PRO A 762 -17.82 -16.25 21.91
N LEU A 763 -17.02 -16.61 20.85
CA LEU A 763 -15.87 -17.51 20.99
C LEU A 763 -14.67 -16.81 21.59
N CYS A 764 -14.20 -15.73 20.96
CA CYS A 764 -13.00 -14.98 21.35
C CYS A 764 -13.07 -13.47 21.13
N ASP A 765 -14.26 -12.90 21.17
CA ASP A 765 -14.50 -11.47 20.90
C ASP A 765 -13.90 -10.99 19.59
N GLU A 766 -13.93 -11.84 18.54
CA GLU A 766 -13.53 -11.50 17.19
C GLU A 766 -14.78 -11.22 16.31
N PRO A 767 -14.62 -10.44 15.22
CA PRO A 767 -15.78 -10.12 14.38
C PRO A 767 -16.44 -11.36 13.79
N VAL A 768 -17.76 -11.37 13.82
CA VAL A 768 -18.58 -12.44 13.22
C VAL A 768 -18.74 -12.21 11.72
N ARG A 769 -18.69 -13.27 10.93
CA ARG A 769 -18.78 -13.22 9.47
C ARG A 769 -19.70 -14.31 8.93
N ASN A 770 -20.34 -14.01 7.80
CA ASN A 770 -21.12 -14.94 6.99
C ASN A 770 -22.24 -15.63 7.76
N ILE A 771 -22.97 -14.86 8.61
CA ILE A 771 -24.10 -15.36 9.37
C ILE A 771 -25.32 -14.49 9.11
N LYS A 772 -26.46 -15.12 8.87
CA LYS A 772 -27.75 -14.44 8.94
C LYS A 772 -28.51 -14.83 10.20
N PHE A 773 -28.91 -13.82 10.95
CA PHE A 773 -29.71 -13.96 12.16
C PHE A 773 -31.15 -13.69 11.81
N ARG A 774 -32.04 -14.62 12.20
CA ARG A 774 -33.49 -14.49 11.98
C ARG A 774 -34.22 -14.39 13.31
N ILE A 775 -34.99 -13.33 13.47
CA ILE A 775 -35.88 -13.16 14.61
C ILE A 775 -37.12 -13.98 14.32
N ILE A 776 -37.43 -14.97 15.15
CA ILE A 776 -38.57 -15.86 14.97
C ILE A 776 -39.74 -15.44 15.87
N GLY A 777 -39.45 -14.97 17.08
CA GLY A 777 -40.48 -14.55 18.03
C GLY A 777 -39.95 -13.44 18.95
N ALA A 778 -40.83 -12.54 19.35
CA ALA A 778 -40.52 -11.50 20.30
C ALA A 778 -41.76 -11.19 21.14
N GLN A 779 -41.61 -11.21 22.46
CA GLN A 779 -42.64 -10.73 23.38
C GLN A 779 -42.05 -9.55 24.16
N LEU A 780 -42.57 -8.35 23.91
CA LEU A 780 -42.00 -7.11 24.38
C LEU A 780 -43.03 -6.38 25.24
N SER A 781 -42.61 -5.90 26.43
CA SER A 781 -43.50 -5.14 27.31
C SER A 781 -43.92 -3.84 26.66
N THR A 782 -45.17 -3.47 26.87
CA THR A 782 -45.73 -2.18 26.43
C THR A 782 -45.25 -1.02 27.29
N ASN A 783 -44.71 -1.29 28.48
CA ASN A 783 -44.22 -0.29 29.40
C ASN A 783 -42.80 0.15 29.00
N PHE A 784 -42.61 1.43 28.68
CA PHE A 784 -41.37 2.01 28.27
C PHE A 784 -40.24 1.83 29.31
N LEU A 785 -40.52 1.88 30.58
CA LEU A 785 -39.55 1.68 31.65
C LEU A 785 -39.01 0.24 31.70
N GLU A 786 -39.83 -0.72 31.31
CA GLU A 786 -39.45 -2.15 31.29
C GLU A 786 -38.74 -2.55 30.00
N SER A 787 -38.93 -1.80 28.89
CA SER A 787 -38.34 -2.04 27.58
C SER A 787 -37.39 -0.91 27.16
N ASN A 788 -36.55 -0.44 28.10
CA ASN A 788 -35.53 0.58 27.82
C ASN A 788 -34.33 0.01 27.05
N GLY A 789 -33.50 0.90 26.48
CA GLY A 789 -32.33 0.52 25.67
C GLY A 789 -31.37 -0.44 26.38
N ALA A 790 -31.10 -0.24 27.67
CA ALA A 790 -30.21 -1.10 28.44
C ALA A 790 -30.69 -2.56 28.49
N GLN A 791 -32.03 -2.79 28.56
CA GLN A 791 -32.59 -4.13 28.60
C GLN A 791 -32.62 -4.79 27.21
N ILE A 792 -33.05 -4.04 26.18
CA ILE A 792 -33.26 -4.57 24.82
C ILE A 792 -31.92 -4.83 24.11
N ILE A 793 -30.96 -3.91 24.21
CA ILE A 793 -29.66 -4.08 23.56
C ILE A 793 -28.90 -5.31 24.09
N GLN A 794 -28.89 -5.48 25.44
CA GLN A 794 -28.22 -6.63 26.06
C GLN A 794 -28.98 -7.94 25.77
N MET A 795 -30.32 -7.93 25.75
CA MET A 795 -31.12 -9.07 25.38
C MET A 795 -30.85 -9.51 23.93
N SER A 796 -30.84 -8.55 23.00
CA SER A 796 -30.52 -8.81 21.57
C SER A 796 -29.13 -9.39 21.39
N ARG A 797 -28.13 -8.83 22.08
CA ARG A 797 -26.74 -9.38 22.07
C ARG A 797 -26.72 -10.82 22.59
N LYS A 798 -27.33 -11.07 23.73
CA LYS A 798 -27.44 -12.41 24.33
C LYS A 798 -28.16 -13.39 23.40
N ALA A 799 -29.23 -12.95 22.70
CA ALA A 799 -29.97 -13.76 21.74
C ALA A 799 -29.12 -14.14 20.52
N CYS A 800 -28.34 -13.23 19.98
CA CYS A 800 -27.38 -13.54 18.91
C CYS A 800 -26.33 -14.56 19.35
N TYR A 801 -25.79 -14.42 20.57
CA TYR A 801 -24.78 -15.34 21.10
C TYR A 801 -25.34 -16.73 21.31
N THR A 802 -26.55 -16.86 21.90
CA THR A 802 -27.20 -18.14 22.08
C THR A 802 -27.52 -18.83 20.76
N ALA A 803 -28.00 -18.07 19.78
CA ALA A 803 -28.26 -18.58 18.43
C ALA A 803 -26.98 -19.10 17.77
N MET A 804 -25.91 -18.35 17.84
CA MET A 804 -24.61 -18.73 17.23
C MET A 804 -23.97 -19.93 17.92
N MET A 805 -23.96 -19.98 19.25
CA MET A 805 -23.37 -21.09 20.02
C MET A 805 -24.08 -22.42 19.80
N THR A 806 -25.35 -22.41 19.39
CA THR A 806 -26.12 -23.63 19.03
C THR A 806 -26.05 -23.98 17.56
N ALA A 807 -25.36 -23.17 16.73
CA ALA A 807 -25.26 -23.29 15.27
C ALA A 807 -23.92 -23.86 14.80
N THR A 808 -23.30 -24.74 15.56
CA THR A 808 -21.95 -25.28 15.31
C THR A 808 -20.93 -24.17 14.99
N PRO A 809 -20.56 -23.36 15.99
CA PRO A 809 -19.66 -22.23 15.78
C PRO A 809 -18.26 -22.69 15.36
N ARG A 810 -17.62 -21.92 14.49
CA ARG A 810 -16.25 -22.17 13.99
C ARG A 810 -15.44 -20.88 13.97
N LEU A 811 -14.13 -21.06 14.06
CA LEU A 811 -13.16 -19.98 13.88
C LEU A 811 -12.73 -19.91 12.41
N LEU A 812 -12.67 -18.69 11.87
CA LEU A 812 -12.12 -18.41 10.55
C LEU A 812 -10.72 -17.82 10.69
N GLU A 813 -9.80 -18.33 9.90
CA GLU A 813 -8.46 -17.76 9.75
C GLU A 813 -8.28 -17.12 8.37
N PRO A 814 -7.55 -16.00 8.28
CA PRO A 814 -7.22 -15.41 6.99
C PRO A 814 -6.15 -16.23 6.29
N VAL A 815 -6.24 -16.30 4.96
CA VAL A 815 -5.33 -17.05 4.11
C VAL A 815 -4.68 -16.11 3.11
N TYR A 816 -3.35 -16.21 2.99
CA TYR A 816 -2.60 -15.56 1.93
C TYR A 816 -2.52 -16.43 0.68
N GLU A 817 -2.70 -15.80 -0.46
CA GLU A 817 -2.26 -16.31 -1.75
C GLU A 817 -0.77 -16.02 -1.90
N ILE A 818 -0.03 -17.03 -2.30
CA ILE A 818 1.43 -16.97 -2.47
C ILE A 818 1.71 -16.87 -3.96
N ASP A 819 2.55 -15.91 -4.36
CA ASP A 819 3.17 -15.84 -5.68
C ASP A 819 4.69 -15.92 -5.50
N ILE A 820 5.28 -17.04 -5.91
CA ILE A 820 6.73 -17.25 -5.81
C ILE A 820 7.33 -17.34 -7.19
N LEU A 821 8.26 -16.42 -7.48
CA LEU A 821 9.08 -16.46 -8.67
C LEU A 821 10.41 -17.16 -8.34
N CYS A 822 10.69 -18.31 -8.97
CA CYS A 822 11.87 -19.11 -8.65
C CYS A 822 12.44 -19.87 -9.86
N PHE A 823 13.65 -20.40 -9.71
CA PHE A 823 14.22 -21.36 -10.67
C PHE A 823 13.68 -22.77 -10.42
N SER A 824 13.61 -23.61 -11.47
CA SER A 824 13.11 -24.98 -11.39
C SER A 824 13.79 -25.85 -10.33
N SER A 825 15.07 -25.59 -10.05
CA SER A 825 15.85 -26.30 -9.05
C SER A 825 15.33 -26.15 -7.61
N VAL A 826 14.58 -25.09 -7.34
CA VAL A 826 14.10 -24.73 -5.99
C VAL A 826 12.73 -25.35 -5.69
N LEU A 827 11.95 -25.73 -6.69
CA LEU A 827 10.58 -26.27 -6.54
C LEU A 827 10.45 -27.41 -5.49
N PRO A 828 11.32 -28.46 -5.45
CA PRO A 828 11.18 -29.51 -4.46
C PRO A 828 11.40 -29.06 -3.02
N ALA A 829 12.23 -28.02 -2.83
CA ALA A 829 12.49 -27.45 -1.51
C ALA A 829 11.30 -26.60 -1.03
N LEU A 830 10.67 -25.87 -1.95
CA LEU A 830 9.47 -25.06 -1.68
C LEU A 830 8.30 -25.93 -1.20
N ASN A 831 8.03 -27.05 -1.87
CA ASN A 831 6.96 -27.97 -1.46
C ASN A 831 7.14 -28.41 -0.01
N LYS A 832 8.33 -28.87 0.37
CA LYS A 832 8.62 -29.31 1.74
C LYS A 832 8.51 -28.19 2.77
N LEU A 833 8.84 -26.96 2.40
CA LEU A 833 8.75 -25.81 3.27
C LEU A 833 7.29 -25.42 3.52
N LEU A 834 6.47 -25.38 2.45
CA LEU A 834 5.07 -25.01 2.53
C LEU A 834 4.24 -26.09 3.28
N ASP A 835 4.52 -27.37 3.06
CA ASP A 835 3.86 -28.47 3.79
C ASP A 835 4.03 -28.34 5.31
N ARG A 836 5.21 -27.90 5.79
CA ARG A 836 5.46 -27.64 7.22
C ARG A 836 4.62 -26.51 7.78
N ARG A 837 4.21 -25.55 6.94
CA ARG A 837 3.46 -24.35 7.31
C ARG A 837 1.99 -24.42 6.90
N ARG A 838 1.44 -25.62 6.75
CA ARG A 838 0.06 -25.85 6.25
C ARG A 838 -0.22 -25.19 4.88
N GLY A 839 0.83 -24.82 4.15
CA GLY A 839 0.71 -24.22 2.82
C GLY A 839 0.43 -25.27 1.75
N LYS A 840 -0.19 -24.86 0.65
CA LYS A 840 -0.59 -25.73 -0.47
C LYS A 840 -0.24 -25.06 -1.78
N ILE A 841 0.57 -25.73 -2.62
CA ILE A 841 0.80 -25.27 -3.98
C ILE A 841 -0.40 -25.68 -4.84
N THR A 842 -0.94 -24.74 -5.58
CA THR A 842 -2.07 -24.96 -6.51
C THR A 842 -1.59 -25.17 -7.93
N ASN A 843 -0.64 -24.36 -8.41
CA ASN A 843 -0.18 -24.40 -9.78
C ASN A 843 1.26 -23.89 -9.89
N ASP A 844 2.00 -24.41 -10.86
CA ASP A 844 3.32 -23.92 -11.25
C ASP A 844 3.35 -23.71 -12.77
N VAL A 845 3.70 -22.48 -13.17
CA VAL A 845 3.68 -22.06 -14.58
C VAL A 845 5.08 -21.59 -14.99
N PRO A 846 5.67 -22.12 -16.05
CA PRO A 846 6.94 -21.62 -16.57
C PRO A 846 6.74 -20.23 -17.19
N VAL A 847 7.70 -19.33 -16.96
CA VAL A 847 7.71 -18.00 -17.59
C VAL A 847 8.30 -18.11 -18.99
N GLU A 848 7.52 -17.77 -20.01
CA GLU A 848 7.95 -17.84 -21.41
C GLU A 848 9.25 -17.05 -21.65
N GLY A 849 10.22 -17.68 -22.28
CA GLY A 849 11.51 -17.06 -22.63
C GLY A 849 12.44 -16.73 -21.44
N ALA A 850 12.17 -17.25 -20.25
CA ALA A 850 13.04 -17.12 -19.08
C ALA A 850 13.16 -18.45 -18.35
N PRO A 851 14.27 -18.76 -17.67
CA PRO A 851 14.44 -19.98 -16.89
C PRO A 851 13.75 -19.90 -15.51
N LEU A 852 12.60 -19.25 -15.44
CA LEU A 852 11.87 -18.96 -14.23
C LEU A 852 10.51 -19.68 -14.21
N TYR A 853 10.03 -19.98 -13.01
CA TYR A 853 8.70 -20.52 -12.74
C TYR A 853 7.95 -19.58 -11.80
N LYS A 854 6.67 -19.37 -12.07
CA LYS A 854 5.70 -18.74 -11.17
C LYS A 854 4.97 -19.87 -10.44
N VAL A 855 5.05 -19.88 -9.12
CA VAL A 855 4.40 -20.88 -8.26
C VAL A 855 3.30 -20.19 -7.48
N TYR A 856 2.07 -20.65 -7.64
CA TYR A 856 0.90 -20.17 -6.93
C TYR A 856 0.47 -21.15 -5.86
N GLY A 857 0.03 -20.63 -4.73
CA GLY A 857 -0.42 -21.44 -3.61
C GLY A 857 -1.13 -20.61 -2.54
N TYR A 858 -1.47 -21.28 -1.45
CA TYR A 858 -2.11 -20.65 -0.29
C TYR A 858 -1.39 -21.04 0.99
N VAL A 859 -1.34 -20.11 1.96
CA VAL A 859 -0.81 -20.33 3.30
C VAL A 859 -1.65 -19.57 4.33
N PRO A 860 -2.00 -20.16 5.48
CA PRO A 860 -2.62 -19.43 6.56
C PRO A 860 -1.72 -18.30 7.08
N VAL A 861 -2.31 -17.13 7.37
CA VAL A 861 -1.55 -15.96 7.81
C VAL A 861 -0.74 -16.23 9.07
N ILE A 862 -1.29 -16.99 10.02
CA ILE A 862 -0.60 -17.30 11.27
C ILE A 862 0.69 -18.10 11.07
N ASP A 863 0.74 -18.96 10.04
CA ASP A 863 1.91 -19.78 9.70
C ASP A 863 2.83 -19.10 8.68
N SER A 864 2.45 -17.94 8.16
CA SER A 864 3.25 -17.18 7.18
C SER A 864 4.40 -16.40 7.81
N VAL A 865 4.42 -16.23 9.14
CA VAL A 865 5.46 -15.48 9.84
C VAL A 865 6.84 -16.05 9.53
N GLY A 866 7.76 -15.22 9.04
CA GLY A 866 9.11 -15.60 8.63
C GLY A 866 9.21 -16.46 7.36
N LEU A 867 8.10 -16.70 6.63
CA LEU A 867 8.09 -17.51 5.42
C LEU A 867 9.00 -16.97 4.32
N GLU A 868 8.97 -15.65 4.10
CA GLU A 868 9.84 -15.01 3.09
C GLU A 868 11.33 -15.20 3.40
N THR A 869 11.70 -15.09 4.68
CA THR A 869 13.07 -15.29 5.13
C THR A 869 13.51 -16.74 4.94
N ASP A 870 12.64 -17.67 5.27
CA ASP A 870 12.91 -19.10 5.07
C ASP A 870 13.07 -19.43 3.58
N ILE A 871 12.17 -18.92 2.71
CA ILE A 871 12.26 -19.11 1.27
C ILE A 871 13.59 -18.58 0.74
N ARG A 872 14.01 -17.37 1.15
CA ARG A 872 15.31 -16.80 0.75
C ARG A 872 16.48 -17.66 1.20
N MET A 873 16.48 -18.15 2.42
CA MET A 873 17.53 -18.99 2.95
C MET A 873 17.63 -20.33 2.20
N TYR A 874 16.49 -21.04 2.06
CA TYR A 874 16.46 -22.34 1.40
C TYR A 874 16.74 -22.25 -0.10
N SER A 875 16.33 -21.17 -0.77
CA SER A 875 16.61 -20.92 -2.18
C SER A 875 17.98 -20.28 -2.45
N ARG A 876 18.72 -19.90 -1.42
CA ARG A 876 19.97 -19.12 -1.55
C ARG A 876 19.77 -17.82 -2.33
N GLY A 877 18.64 -17.15 -2.12
CA GLY A 877 18.26 -15.95 -2.84
C GLY A 877 17.74 -16.14 -4.27
N GLN A 878 17.47 -17.38 -4.70
CA GLN A 878 16.97 -17.68 -6.06
C GLN A 878 15.46 -17.70 -6.17
N ALA A 879 14.75 -17.43 -5.09
CA ALA A 879 13.29 -17.31 -5.08
C ALA A 879 12.86 -16.02 -4.40
N MET A 880 11.84 -15.40 -4.97
CA MET A 880 11.19 -14.22 -4.44
C MET A 880 9.72 -14.57 -4.17
N CYS A 881 9.23 -14.26 -2.99
CA CYS A 881 7.87 -14.53 -2.56
C CYS A 881 7.10 -13.22 -2.38
N GLN A 882 5.84 -13.23 -2.76
CA GLN A 882 4.87 -12.19 -2.46
C GLN A 882 3.64 -12.84 -1.82
N LEU A 883 3.14 -12.24 -0.74
CA LEU A 883 2.01 -12.73 0.03
C LEU A 883 0.88 -11.70 -0.06
N VAL A 884 -0.30 -12.13 -0.51
CA VAL A 884 -1.46 -11.26 -0.67
C VAL A 884 -2.65 -11.89 0.02
N PHE A 885 -3.43 -11.11 0.78
CA PHE A 885 -4.68 -11.61 1.35
C PHE A 885 -5.63 -12.09 0.24
N SER A 886 -6.12 -13.33 0.36
CA SER A 886 -7.04 -13.93 -0.59
C SER A 886 -8.44 -14.07 0.02
N HIS A 887 -8.60 -14.94 0.99
CA HIS A 887 -9.91 -15.28 1.55
C HIS A 887 -9.80 -15.73 3.01
N TRP A 888 -10.96 -15.98 3.60
CA TRP A 888 -11.10 -16.56 4.93
C TRP A 888 -11.38 -18.04 4.80
N SER A 889 -10.69 -18.88 5.57
CA SER A 889 -10.96 -20.31 5.64
C SER A 889 -11.29 -20.78 7.06
N VAL A 890 -12.03 -21.87 7.17
CA VAL A 890 -12.37 -22.46 8.47
C VAL A 890 -11.15 -23.14 9.06
N VAL A 891 -10.81 -22.79 10.30
CA VAL A 891 -9.74 -23.47 11.06
C VAL A 891 -10.16 -24.90 11.34
N PRO A 892 -9.31 -25.90 11.07
CA PRO A 892 -9.61 -27.30 11.40
C PRO A 892 -9.85 -27.53 12.89
N GLY A 893 -10.87 -28.33 13.20
CA GLY A 893 -11.23 -28.68 14.56
C GLY A 893 -12.46 -27.95 15.10
N ASP A 894 -12.92 -28.36 16.28
CA ASP A 894 -14.03 -27.75 16.99
C ASP A 894 -13.52 -26.86 18.15
N PRO A 895 -13.86 -25.58 18.20
CA PRO A 895 -13.46 -24.71 19.31
C PRO A 895 -14.09 -25.09 20.67
N LEU A 896 -15.22 -25.83 20.65
CA LEU A 896 -15.95 -26.24 21.86
C LEU A 896 -15.61 -27.65 22.33
N ASP A 897 -14.78 -28.41 21.62
CA ASP A 897 -14.39 -29.78 21.98
C ASP A 897 -13.52 -29.81 23.24
N GLU A 898 -14.15 -30.21 24.37
CA GLU A 898 -13.49 -30.30 25.68
C GLU A 898 -12.51 -31.52 25.76
N ASP A 899 -12.72 -32.53 24.93
CA ASP A 899 -11.92 -33.79 24.99
C ASP A 899 -10.59 -33.70 24.21
N CYS A 900 -10.34 -32.60 23.50
CA CYS A 900 -9.12 -32.42 22.77
C CYS A 900 -7.90 -32.18 23.67
N PHE A 901 -6.87 -33.02 23.49
CA PHE A 901 -5.59 -32.86 24.17
C PHE A 901 -4.70 -31.85 23.44
N ILE A 902 -4.39 -30.73 24.06
CA ILE A 902 -3.46 -29.70 23.56
C ILE A 902 -2.11 -29.86 24.26
N PRO A 903 -1.03 -30.27 23.59
CA PRO A 903 0.29 -30.38 24.19
C PRO A 903 0.87 -29.01 24.53
N VAL A 904 1.42 -28.86 25.75
CA VAL A 904 1.93 -27.56 26.24
C VAL A 904 3.19 -27.09 25.50
N LEU A 905 4.05 -28.03 25.07
CA LEU A 905 5.37 -27.72 24.49
C LEU A 905 5.52 -28.09 23.00
N LYS A 906 4.46 -28.53 22.35
CA LYS A 906 4.46 -28.91 20.93
C LYS A 906 3.33 -28.21 20.20
N PRO A 907 3.46 -27.98 18.88
CA PRO A 907 2.35 -27.49 18.07
C PRO A 907 1.12 -28.39 18.27
N ALA A 908 -0.06 -27.77 18.34
CA ALA A 908 -1.30 -28.52 18.45
C ALA A 908 -1.54 -29.38 17.20
N PRO A 909 -2.10 -30.61 17.34
CA PRO A 909 -2.53 -31.40 16.21
C PRO A 909 -3.52 -30.63 15.34
N ILE A 910 -3.58 -30.95 14.03
CA ILE A 910 -4.46 -30.26 13.09
C ILE A 910 -5.93 -30.26 13.54
N GLN A 911 -6.39 -31.34 14.16
CA GLN A 911 -7.76 -31.50 14.63
C GLN A 911 -8.12 -30.63 15.85
N SER A 912 -7.12 -30.15 16.61
CA SER A 912 -7.30 -29.33 17.82
C SER A 912 -6.86 -27.87 17.67
N LEU A 913 -6.46 -27.49 16.45
CA LEU A 913 -5.98 -26.13 16.17
C LEU A 913 -7.02 -25.05 16.50
N SER A 914 -8.29 -25.25 16.14
CA SER A 914 -9.35 -24.28 16.40
C SER A 914 -9.50 -24.00 17.89
N ARG A 915 -9.44 -25.03 18.73
CA ARG A 915 -9.49 -24.87 20.19
C ARG A 915 -8.24 -24.18 20.72
N ASP A 916 -7.06 -24.59 20.27
CA ASP A 916 -5.80 -23.97 20.70
C ASP A 916 -5.78 -22.45 20.39
N PHE A 917 -6.17 -22.06 19.18
CA PHE A 917 -6.25 -20.66 18.79
C PHE A 917 -7.31 -19.89 19.59
N THR A 918 -8.48 -20.49 19.81
CA THR A 918 -9.54 -19.88 20.63
C THR A 918 -9.04 -19.63 22.05
N MET A 919 -8.43 -20.62 22.68
CA MET A 919 -7.93 -20.51 24.07
C MET A 919 -6.80 -19.49 24.19
N LYS A 920 -5.85 -19.49 23.26
CA LYS A 920 -4.76 -18.50 23.22
C LYS A 920 -5.27 -17.08 23.03
N THR A 921 -6.21 -16.87 22.10
CA THR A 921 -6.81 -15.55 21.84
C THR A 921 -7.61 -15.05 23.04
N ARG A 922 -8.40 -15.92 23.69
CA ARG A 922 -9.13 -15.60 24.91
C ARG A 922 -8.21 -15.18 26.05
N LYS A 923 -7.13 -15.95 26.25
CA LYS A 923 -6.11 -15.64 27.26
C LYS A 923 -5.43 -14.29 27.01
N MET A 924 -5.07 -13.99 25.76
CA MET A 924 -4.49 -12.70 25.40
C MET A 924 -5.46 -11.54 25.65
N LYS A 925 -6.75 -11.73 25.41
CA LYS A 925 -7.78 -10.70 25.64
C LYS A 925 -8.26 -10.64 27.10
N GLY A 926 -7.75 -11.47 28.00
CA GLY A 926 -8.18 -11.52 29.39
C GLY A 926 -9.61 -12.01 29.58
N LEU A 927 -10.15 -12.79 28.65
CA LEU A 927 -11.46 -13.40 28.72
C LEU A 927 -11.41 -14.67 29.61
N ASP A 928 -12.57 -15.12 30.07
CA ASP A 928 -12.67 -16.40 30.82
C ASP A 928 -12.07 -17.56 30.01
N ASP A 929 -11.53 -18.54 30.71
CA ASP A 929 -10.75 -19.62 30.12
C ASP A 929 -11.48 -20.40 29.02
N GLU A 930 -12.82 -20.60 29.14
CA GLU A 930 -13.58 -21.39 28.18
C GLU A 930 -14.79 -20.67 27.58
N PRO A 931 -14.99 -20.78 26.25
CA PRO A 931 -16.22 -20.34 25.63
C PRO A 931 -17.34 -21.33 26.02
N SER A 932 -18.32 -20.89 26.78
CA SER A 932 -19.40 -21.76 27.24
C SER A 932 -20.77 -21.12 27.08
N LEU A 933 -21.74 -21.92 26.59
CA LEU A 933 -23.15 -21.53 26.50
C LEU A 933 -23.77 -21.28 27.89
N LYS A 934 -23.17 -21.81 28.97
CA LYS A 934 -23.62 -21.62 30.36
C LYS A 934 -23.81 -20.16 30.76
N LYS A 935 -23.03 -19.25 30.16
CA LYS A 935 -23.10 -17.81 30.47
C LYS A 935 -24.36 -17.14 29.94
N TYR A 936 -24.94 -17.71 28.90
CA TYR A 936 -26.02 -17.10 28.13
C TYR A 936 -27.37 -17.80 28.32
N VAL A 937 -27.39 -18.99 28.94
CA VAL A 937 -28.60 -19.81 29.10
C VAL A 937 -28.74 -20.24 30.56
N ASP A 938 -29.95 -20.40 31.04
CA ASP A 938 -30.22 -20.85 32.38
C ASP A 938 -29.72 -22.28 32.64
N HIS A 939 -29.26 -22.55 33.85
CA HIS A 939 -28.68 -23.85 34.24
C HIS A 939 -29.57 -25.05 33.92
N GLU A 940 -30.88 -24.94 34.08
CA GLU A 940 -31.81 -26.03 33.80
C GLU A 940 -31.91 -26.35 32.30
N VAL A 941 -31.95 -25.29 31.48
CA VAL A 941 -31.97 -25.41 30.00
C VAL A 941 -30.65 -25.94 29.51
N PHE A 942 -29.54 -25.47 30.06
CA PHE A 942 -28.17 -25.98 29.72
C PHE A 942 -28.06 -27.47 30.05
N GLY A 943 -28.54 -27.91 31.23
CA GLY A 943 -28.56 -29.32 31.59
C GLY A 943 -29.33 -30.20 30.63
N LYS A 944 -30.48 -29.72 30.14
CA LYS A 944 -31.32 -30.40 29.11
C LYS A 944 -30.61 -30.46 27.76
N LEU A 945 -29.91 -29.39 27.35
CA LEU A 945 -29.16 -29.34 26.10
C LEU A 945 -27.97 -30.31 26.12
N LYS A 946 -27.24 -30.36 27.25
CA LYS A 946 -26.13 -31.28 27.42
C LYS A 946 -26.61 -32.76 27.45
N SER A 947 -27.74 -33.06 28.12
CA SER A 947 -28.31 -34.40 28.10
C SER A 947 -28.85 -34.83 26.73
N ALA A 948 -29.21 -33.87 25.88
CA ALA A 948 -29.63 -34.12 24.50
C ALA A 948 -28.46 -34.21 23.51
N GLY A 949 -27.21 -34.03 23.94
CA GLY A 949 -26.03 -34.09 23.10
C GLY A 949 -25.94 -32.94 22.06
N ILE A 950 -26.55 -31.79 22.37
CA ILE A 950 -26.57 -30.63 21.48
C ILE A 950 -25.39 -29.69 21.75
N VAL A 951 -24.92 -29.68 23.02
CA VAL A 951 -23.77 -28.87 23.51
C VAL A 951 -22.84 -29.78 24.30
#